data_131b750e68afc1a6c3bb949678b89276
#
_entry.id   131b750e68afc1a6c3bb949678b89276
#
_cell.length_a   1.000
_cell.length_b   1.000
_cell.length_c   1.000
_cell.angle_alpha   90.00
_cell.angle_beta   90.00
_cell.angle_gamma   90.00
#
_symmetry.space_group_name_H-M   'P 1'
#
loop_
_entity.id
_entity.type
_entity.pdbx_description
1 polymer ?
#
loop_
_entity_poly.entity_id
_entity_poly.type
_entity_poly.pdbx_seq_one_letter_code
_entity_poly.pdbx_strand_id
1 'polypeptide(L)'
;MKTMIHKLPRLTAALFLIVFAAFSVCASSLGNVINFKKSADEVIVTSQKGKLIITPYSSDIVKVKVIPAGETVAEKASKSVVLQPGKPRFLASEDDACITVALKGGNSVKIDKATSQVRFISQGRTVLEEKDGITRNGKERRISFKSQEGEAFYGCGERGVGYNLKGDTMVMFNKQNYAYGKGDRTSQMNITVPFYISSLGYGVYFDDYTASKLVLKNPVEYITESRTPVSYYVIFSEKGDIAGVVKNYTALTGRQELAPFWALGYITSKYGYRTQAETEGVIDTLRREGYPVDGIVLDLYWYGKEEDMGRFEWNKTQWPDHKGMLAKLKDDGVKTVIISQPYINKIGAIDNYNMMKAADMLTKDSLGNVHDVTTWVGEAGMLDVSNPKTREWMWNRYKLLTDEGVTGWWGDLGEPEVHPLTICHANGETASEYHNIYGNEWSLIIYDGFKKDYPRTRLMTLMRGGTAGLQRFSVFPWSTDVGRSWAGLQAQVPIMINSALSGFGYMSHDVGGFAVDPENPVNEELYARWLQLGLFTPVFRTHSTVKAEPYHYTAPGYQEAFKKIVKARYEWLPYNYTLAYENAVSGAPFVRPLNFYDTEKNEATADIQDEYLWGRNVLVAPVLDPGKTSREVYFPAGKWYSLENTDKVFNGPATIECEAPLHTIPVFAKAGAFIPMADYEMRSTEKYDPSRYLIKYFSGADKSEYSLFDDDRTSTRTIEENKYQLINFLARENDEFLTISIDTEGYGYLTIPAERVFTFEIIALAKAPAEVSFGKNKMKEVSSKAELADNTYYYDAATATLYAKTAWSYKPRTLSVKK
;
A
#
# COMPACT_ATOMS: atom_id res chain seq x y z
N MET A 1 43.02 -57.01 -10.38
CA MET A 1 44.23 -57.82 -10.06
C MET A 1 44.82 -57.32 -8.75
N LYS A 2 44.82 -58.20 -7.73
CA LYS A 2 45.60 -58.21 -6.45
C LYS A 2 45.62 -56.91 -5.61
N THR A 3 44.80 -56.84 -4.54
CA THR A 3 45.05 -57.29 -3.17
C THR A 3 46.41 -56.89 -2.62
N MET A 4 46.39 -55.95 -1.62
CA MET A 4 47.21 -56.11 -0.46
C MET A 4 46.69 -55.37 0.77
N ILE A 5 46.39 -56.13 1.79
CA ILE A 5 46.04 -55.78 3.18
C ILE A 5 47.31 -55.43 3.93
N HIS A 6 47.36 -54.34 4.72
CA HIS A 6 48.22 -54.26 5.91
C HIS A 6 47.60 -53.38 7.02
N LYS A 7 47.19 -54.07 8.05
CA LYS A 7 47.29 -53.94 9.53
C LYS A 7 47.27 -52.53 10.11
N LEU A 8 46.25 -52.34 10.96
CA LEU A 8 46.22 -51.36 12.07
C LEU A 8 47.30 -51.57 13.13
N PRO A 9 47.62 -50.50 13.87
CA PRO A 9 47.72 -50.68 15.32
C PRO A 9 46.71 -49.78 16.06
N ARG A 10 46.19 -50.38 17.12
CA ARG A 10 45.31 -49.70 18.12
C ARG A 10 46.08 -48.59 18.82
N LEU A 11 45.52 -47.37 18.88
CA LEU A 11 45.90 -46.38 19.86
C LEU A 11 44.61 -45.78 20.47
N THR A 12 44.51 -46.04 21.75
CA THR A 12 43.82 -45.40 22.86
C THR A 12 42.89 -44.21 22.53
N ALA A 13 41.60 -44.44 22.81
CA ALA A 13 40.58 -43.39 22.92
C ALA A 13 40.90 -42.44 24.09
N ALA A 14 41.36 -41.22 23.78
CA ALA A 14 41.31 -40.10 24.72
C ALA A 14 39.89 -39.46 24.58
N LEU A 15 39.11 -39.64 25.62
CA LEU A 15 37.80 -39.01 25.79
C LEU A 15 38.00 -37.49 25.97
N PHE A 16 37.88 -36.71 24.90
CA PHE A 16 37.69 -35.26 25.03
C PHE A 16 36.24 -35.02 25.40
N LEU A 17 35.99 -34.84 26.70
CA LEU A 17 34.76 -34.24 27.21
C LEU A 17 34.76 -32.79 26.70
N ILE A 18 34.10 -32.53 25.59
CA ILE A 18 33.69 -31.18 25.22
C ILE A 18 32.54 -30.83 26.17
N VAL A 19 32.87 -30.08 27.21
CA VAL A 19 31.87 -29.37 28.02
C VAL A 19 31.21 -28.36 27.10
N PHE A 20 30.07 -28.71 26.53
CA PHE A 20 29.13 -27.70 26.05
C PHE A 20 28.71 -26.89 27.28
N ALA A 21 29.38 -25.78 27.51
CA ALA A 21 28.84 -24.73 28.33
C ALA A 21 27.55 -24.30 27.61
N ALA A 22 26.40 -24.85 28.02
CA ALA A 22 25.12 -24.29 27.75
C ALA A 22 25.19 -22.86 28.35
N PHE A 23 25.46 -21.87 27.50
CA PHE A 23 25.16 -20.50 27.85
C PHE A 23 23.64 -20.45 28.06
N SER A 24 23.25 -20.59 29.31
CA SER A 24 21.92 -20.25 29.76
C SER A 24 21.70 -18.82 29.29
N VAL A 25 20.84 -18.66 28.27
CA VAL A 25 20.22 -17.35 27.98
C VAL A 25 19.56 -16.95 29.29
N CYS A 26 20.20 -16.03 29.99
CA CYS A 26 19.66 -15.48 31.22
C CYS A 26 18.39 -14.69 30.76
N ALA A 27 17.24 -15.31 30.85
CA ALA A 27 15.95 -14.63 30.75
C ALA A 27 15.94 -13.54 31.84
N SER A 28 16.35 -12.35 31.50
CA SER A 28 16.31 -11.23 32.43
C SER A 28 15.03 -10.44 32.19
N SER A 29 13.92 -10.94 32.71
CA SER A 29 12.81 -10.04 33.06
C SER A 29 13.41 -8.86 33.86
N LEU A 30 12.80 -7.70 33.79
CA LEU A 30 13.24 -6.55 34.62
C LEU A 30 13.18 -6.84 36.12
N GLY A 31 12.74 -8.04 36.50
CA GLY A 31 12.60 -8.51 37.88
C GLY A 31 11.39 -7.90 38.58
N ASN A 32 11.38 -8.00 39.88
CA ASN A 32 10.25 -7.52 40.68
C ASN A 32 10.12 -5.99 40.56
N VAL A 33 8.88 -5.52 40.50
CA VAL A 33 8.55 -4.10 40.59
C VAL A 33 8.90 -3.59 42.02
N ILE A 34 9.62 -2.47 42.05
CA ILE A 34 9.98 -1.77 43.31
C ILE A 34 8.92 -0.72 43.63
N ASN A 35 8.55 0.09 42.65
CA ASN A 35 7.51 1.11 42.74
C ASN A 35 7.01 1.51 41.37
N PHE A 36 5.92 2.28 41.36
CA PHE A 36 5.50 2.99 40.14
C PHE A 36 5.07 4.42 40.46
N LYS A 37 5.18 5.28 39.43
CA LYS A 37 4.77 6.68 39.49
C LYS A 37 3.87 6.98 38.31
N LYS A 38 2.69 7.53 38.56
CA LYS A 38 1.76 8.04 37.54
C LYS A 38 1.99 9.55 37.35
N SER A 39 2.14 10.00 36.12
CA SER A 39 2.07 11.40 35.71
C SER A 39 0.74 11.66 34.95
N ALA A 40 0.60 12.85 34.36
CA ALA A 40 -0.52 13.16 33.49
C ALA A 40 -0.52 12.33 32.19
N ASP A 41 0.67 11.98 31.69
CA ASP A 41 0.87 11.46 30.34
C ASP A 41 1.36 9.99 30.34
N GLU A 42 1.93 9.49 31.45
CA GLU A 42 2.55 8.17 31.48
C GLU A 42 2.57 7.52 32.87
N VAL A 43 2.81 6.24 32.89
CA VAL A 43 3.11 5.44 34.09
C VAL A 43 4.54 4.91 33.97
N ILE A 44 5.42 5.31 34.91
CA ILE A 44 6.78 4.82 35.02
C ILE A 44 6.81 3.73 36.10
N VAL A 45 7.15 2.51 35.73
CA VAL A 45 7.36 1.38 36.63
C VAL A 45 8.85 1.16 36.82
N THR A 46 9.32 1.28 38.06
CA THR A 46 10.73 0.99 38.42
C THR A 46 10.81 -0.42 38.93
N SER A 47 11.68 -1.23 38.31
CA SER A 47 11.94 -2.62 38.64
C SER A 47 13.39 -2.83 39.05
N GLN A 48 13.72 -4.01 39.60
CA GLN A 48 15.06 -4.33 40.07
C GLN A 48 16.17 -4.16 39.01
N LYS A 49 15.85 -4.46 37.74
CA LYS A 49 16.84 -4.47 36.64
C LYS A 49 16.49 -3.46 35.53
N GLY A 50 15.69 -2.42 35.81
CA GLY A 50 15.38 -1.41 34.82
C GLY A 50 14.05 -0.68 35.05
N LYS A 51 13.54 -0.08 33.98
CA LYS A 51 12.27 0.67 33.99
C LYS A 51 11.40 0.29 32.81
N LEU A 52 10.09 0.30 33.02
CA LEU A 52 9.04 0.31 32.01
C LEU A 52 8.37 1.68 32.00
N ILE A 53 8.14 2.23 30.82
CA ILE A 53 7.36 3.44 30.63
C ILE A 53 6.16 3.08 29.76
N ILE A 54 4.95 3.25 30.30
CA ILE A 54 3.69 3.03 29.61
C ILE A 54 3.09 4.39 29.29
N THR A 55 3.02 4.74 27.99
CA THR A 55 2.49 6.03 27.52
C THR A 55 1.24 5.79 26.70
N PRO A 56 0.05 6.04 27.21
CA PRO A 56 -1.17 6.04 26.40
C PRO A 56 -1.15 7.20 25.39
N TYR A 57 -1.30 6.88 24.11
CA TYR A 57 -1.43 7.86 23.00
C TYR A 57 -2.89 8.21 22.75
N SER A 58 -3.76 7.21 22.88
CA SER A 58 -5.22 7.32 22.76
C SER A 58 -5.90 6.25 23.61
N SER A 59 -7.22 6.06 23.47
CA SER A 59 -7.92 4.88 24.03
C SER A 59 -7.47 3.56 23.42
N ASP A 60 -6.89 3.60 22.21
CA ASP A 60 -6.63 2.43 21.40
C ASP A 60 -5.15 2.26 21.02
N ILE A 61 -4.28 3.17 21.46
CA ILE A 61 -2.84 3.12 21.17
C ILE A 61 -2.05 3.34 22.45
N VAL A 62 -1.18 2.39 22.79
CA VAL A 62 -0.28 2.46 23.94
C VAL A 62 1.15 2.19 23.51
N LYS A 63 2.07 3.10 23.91
CA LYS A 63 3.51 2.88 23.79
C LYS A 63 4.05 2.21 25.05
N VAL A 64 4.89 1.20 24.85
CA VAL A 64 5.72 0.61 25.91
C VAL A 64 7.19 0.84 25.55
N LYS A 65 7.95 1.42 26.49
CA LYS A 65 9.39 1.61 26.37
C LYS A 65 10.08 0.86 27.49
N VAL A 66 11.01 0.00 27.12
CA VAL A 66 11.77 -0.87 28.05
C VAL A 66 13.19 -0.35 28.16
N ILE A 67 13.63 -0.01 29.39
CA ILE A 67 14.94 0.56 29.66
C ILE A 67 15.64 -0.34 30.70
N PRO A 68 16.51 -1.28 30.26
CA PRO A 68 17.31 -2.08 31.17
C PRO A 68 18.26 -1.22 32.03
N ALA A 69 18.59 -1.68 33.22
CA ALA A 69 19.52 -0.99 34.12
C ALA A 69 20.89 -0.79 33.45
N GLY A 70 21.47 0.40 33.61
CA GLY A 70 22.74 0.77 33.02
C GLY A 70 22.68 1.24 31.56
N GLU A 71 21.48 1.24 30.93
CA GLU A 71 21.31 1.88 29.64
C GLU A 71 20.97 3.37 29.82
N THR A 72 21.69 4.23 29.12
CA THR A 72 21.38 5.66 29.02
C THR A 72 20.40 5.90 27.89
N VAL A 73 19.33 6.63 28.18
CA VAL A 73 18.33 7.00 27.17
C VAL A 73 18.82 8.24 26.45
N ALA A 74 19.48 8.05 25.30
CA ALA A 74 19.48 9.13 24.32
C ALA A 74 18.07 9.15 23.71
N GLU A 75 17.27 10.17 24.01
CA GLU A 75 15.97 10.34 23.34
C GLU A 75 16.22 10.71 21.89
N LYS A 76 15.98 9.76 21.01
CA LYS A 76 15.93 10.00 19.58
C LYS A 76 14.47 10.13 19.18
N ALA A 77 14.12 11.24 18.55
CA ALA A 77 12.78 11.42 18.02
C ALA A 77 12.48 10.31 17.00
N SER A 78 11.28 9.76 17.06
CA SER A 78 10.83 8.78 16.05
C SER A 78 10.82 9.43 14.67
N LYS A 79 11.33 8.74 13.68
CA LYS A 79 11.25 9.15 12.26
C LYS A 79 9.94 8.69 11.61
N SER A 80 9.22 7.76 12.23
CA SER A 80 8.01 7.15 11.68
C SER A 80 6.72 7.60 12.36
N VAL A 81 6.75 7.87 13.67
CA VAL A 81 5.58 8.27 14.45
C VAL A 81 5.36 9.77 14.38
N VAL A 82 4.19 10.17 13.93
CA VAL A 82 3.78 11.59 13.82
C VAL A 82 2.69 11.98 14.81
N LEU A 83 1.90 11.00 15.29
CA LEU A 83 0.87 11.24 16.28
C LEU A 83 1.53 11.69 17.59
N GLN A 84 1.05 12.79 18.14
CA GLN A 84 1.45 13.22 19.48
C GLN A 84 0.55 12.56 20.54
N PRO A 85 1.06 12.24 21.73
CA PRO A 85 0.23 11.72 22.80
C PRO A 85 -0.94 12.68 23.09
N GLY A 86 -2.16 12.19 22.94
CA GLY A 86 -3.39 12.99 23.05
C GLY A 86 -3.82 13.30 24.48
N LYS A 87 -2.96 13.02 25.49
CA LYS A 87 -3.31 13.12 26.94
C LYS A 87 -4.62 12.41 27.28
N PRO A 88 -4.81 11.16 26.84
CA PRO A 88 -6.04 10.44 27.12
C PRO A 88 -6.20 10.28 28.63
N ARG A 89 -7.42 10.40 29.12
CA ARG A 89 -7.71 10.08 30.53
C ARG A 89 -7.52 8.58 30.73
N PHE A 90 -6.63 8.21 31.64
CA PHE A 90 -6.40 6.83 32.08
C PHE A 90 -6.35 6.77 33.60
N LEU A 91 -6.66 5.60 34.14
CA LEU A 91 -6.56 5.31 35.56
C LEU A 91 -5.38 4.34 35.75
N ALA A 92 -4.55 4.60 36.78
CA ALA A 92 -3.56 3.65 37.22
C ALA A 92 -3.95 3.21 38.65
N SER A 93 -4.01 1.90 38.86
CA SER A 93 -4.30 1.27 40.12
C SER A 93 -3.38 0.07 40.31
N GLU A 94 -3.29 -0.43 41.56
CA GLU A 94 -2.56 -1.64 41.84
C GLU A 94 -3.35 -2.55 42.79
N ASP A 95 -3.11 -3.83 42.65
CA ASP A 95 -3.48 -4.88 43.62
C ASP A 95 -2.22 -5.63 44.07
N ASP A 96 -2.35 -6.74 44.80
CA ASP A 96 -1.22 -7.52 45.29
C ASP A 96 -0.34 -8.09 44.16
N ALA A 97 -0.91 -8.39 42.98
CA ALA A 97 -0.27 -9.07 41.88
C ALA A 97 0.16 -8.13 40.73
N CYS A 98 -0.63 -7.10 40.45
CA CYS A 98 -0.49 -6.30 39.22
C CYS A 98 -0.63 -4.79 39.44
N ILE A 99 0.02 -4.01 38.57
CA ILE A 99 -0.31 -2.62 38.28
C ILE A 99 -1.19 -2.63 37.02
N THR A 100 -2.32 -1.93 37.09
CA THR A 100 -3.28 -1.83 35.98
C THR A 100 -3.36 -0.39 35.47
N VAL A 101 -3.12 -0.18 34.17
CA VAL A 101 -3.33 1.08 33.45
C VAL A 101 -4.59 0.90 32.60
N ALA A 102 -5.74 1.42 33.10
CA ALA A 102 -7.03 1.29 32.45
C ALA A 102 -7.27 2.49 31.51
N LEU A 103 -7.59 2.22 30.23
CA LEU A 103 -7.91 3.18 29.19
C LEU A 103 -9.43 3.32 29.02
N LYS A 104 -9.88 4.38 28.36
CA LYS A 104 -11.26 4.52 27.93
C LYS A 104 -11.57 3.44 26.86
N GLY A 105 -12.81 2.97 26.82
CA GLY A 105 -13.23 1.98 25.79
C GLY A 105 -12.98 0.52 26.14
N GLY A 106 -12.57 0.19 27.39
CA GLY A 106 -12.42 -1.20 27.85
C GLY A 106 -11.07 -1.84 27.56
N ASN A 107 -10.10 -1.06 27.09
CA ASN A 107 -8.71 -1.50 26.93
C ASN A 107 -7.90 -1.25 28.20
N SER A 108 -6.94 -2.12 28.51
CA SER A 108 -6.02 -1.91 29.63
C SER A 108 -4.68 -2.62 29.45
N VAL A 109 -3.69 -2.12 30.18
CA VAL A 109 -2.36 -2.72 30.28
C VAL A 109 -2.17 -3.17 31.73
N LYS A 110 -1.79 -4.43 31.92
CA LYS A 110 -1.46 -4.97 33.26
C LYS A 110 0.02 -5.33 33.31
N ILE A 111 0.69 -4.89 34.35
CA ILE A 111 2.09 -5.17 34.62
C ILE A 111 2.15 -6.10 35.85
N ASP A 112 2.72 -7.27 35.71
CA ASP A 112 2.92 -8.23 36.78
C ASP A 112 4.01 -7.73 37.73
N LYS A 113 3.72 -7.69 39.04
CA LYS A 113 4.65 -7.14 40.02
C LYS A 113 5.87 -8.03 40.30
N ALA A 114 5.75 -9.34 40.10
CA ALA A 114 6.83 -10.28 40.35
C ALA A 114 7.84 -10.37 39.19
N THR A 115 7.40 -10.08 37.95
CA THR A 115 8.21 -10.29 36.76
C THR A 115 8.42 -9.03 35.93
N SER A 116 7.59 -7.98 36.13
CA SER A 116 7.48 -6.79 35.28
C SER A 116 7.01 -7.07 33.87
N GLN A 117 6.46 -8.27 33.58
CA GLN A 117 5.91 -8.62 32.28
C GLN A 117 4.57 -7.90 32.04
N VAL A 118 4.32 -7.59 30.76
CA VAL A 118 3.16 -6.79 30.35
C VAL A 118 2.11 -7.66 29.67
N ARG A 119 0.84 -7.46 30.03
CA ARG A 119 -0.34 -8.05 29.38
C ARG A 119 -1.26 -6.95 28.88
N PHE A 120 -1.80 -7.16 27.68
CA PHE A 120 -2.72 -6.23 27.04
C PHE A 120 -4.11 -6.87 26.97
N ILE A 121 -5.09 -6.11 27.41
CA ILE A 121 -6.46 -6.57 27.56
C ILE A 121 -7.36 -5.67 26.73
N SER A 122 -8.19 -6.27 25.90
CA SER A 122 -9.23 -5.58 25.15
C SER A 122 -10.57 -6.25 25.42
N GLN A 123 -11.58 -5.47 25.79
CA GLN A 123 -12.95 -5.94 26.11
C GLN A 123 -12.94 -7.12 27.12
N GLY A 124 -12.09 -7.01 28.12
CA GLY A 124 -11.97 -8.03 29.19
C GLY A 124 -11.19 -9.29 28.84
N ARG A 125 -10.71 -9.42 27.59
CA ARG A 125 -9.90 -10.57 27.12
C ARG A 125 -8.43 -10.18 27.00
N THR A 126 -7.51 -11.05 27.44
CA THR A 126 -6.08 -10.89 27.14
C THR A 126 -5.88 -11.15 25.65
N VAL A 127 -5.46 -10.12 24.91
CA VAL A 127 -5.20 -10.21 23.47
C VAL A 127 -3.72 -10.40 23.17
N LEU A 128 -2.83 -9.86 24.02
CA LEU A 128 -1.38 -9.98 23.87
C LEU A 128 -0.73 -10.09 25.25
N GLU A 129 0.29 -10.93 25.38
CA GLU A 129 1.04 -11.12 26.63
C GLU A 129 2.53 -11.33 26.33
N GLU A 130 3.42 -10.60 27.01
CA GLU A 130 4.84 -10.88 26.98
C GLU A 130 5.12 -12.26 27.58
N LYS A 131 6.03 -13.01 26.95
CA LYS A 131 6.45 -14.33 27.44
C LYS A 131 7.62 -14.22 28.43
N ASP A 132 8.72 -13.58 28.02
CA ASP A 132 9.96 -13.53 28.81
C ASP A 132 10.38 -12.07 29.11
N GLY A 133 9.57 -11.07 28.67
CA GLY A 133 9.98 -9.66 28.67
C GLY A 133 11.16 -9.42 27.72
N ILE A 134 12.01 -8.43 28.06
CA ILE A 134 13.23 -8.17 27.27
C ILE A 134 14.35 -9.11 27.69
N THR A 135 15.00 -9.74 26.71
CA THR A 135 16.22 -10.56 26.89
C THR A 135 17.38 -9.98 26.09
N ARG A 136 18.62 -10.25 26.52
CA ARG A 136 19.83 -9.75 25.85
C ARG A 136 20.84 -10.88 25.66
N ASN A 137 21.41 -10.94 24.44
CA ASN A 137 22.54 -11.81 24.13
C ASN A 137 23.60 -10.99 23.36
N GLY A 138 24.67 -10.58 24.02
CA GLY A 138 25.64 -9.66 23.45
C GLY A 138 25.04 -8.30 23.09
N LYS A 139 25.04 -7.96 21.77
CA LYS A 139 24.41 -6.76 21.23
C LYS A 139 22.92 -6.98 20.91
N GLU A 140 22.51 -8.24 20.71
CA GLU A 140 21.13 -8.60 20.37
C GLU A 140 20.20 -8.34 21.54
N ARG A 141 19.09 -7.71 21.28
CA ARG A 141 17.93 -7.54 22.17
C ARG A 141 16.74 -8.25 21.57
N ARG A 142 15.99 -8.93 22.43
CA ARG A 142 14.81 -9.69 22.03
C ARG A 142 13.66 -9.38 22.97
N ILE A 143 12.48 -9.17 22.40
CA ILE A 143 11.21 -9.18 23.13
C ILE A 143 10.32 -10.27 22.55
N SER A 144 9.63 -11.01 23.43
CA SER A 144 8.81 -12.16 23.01
C SER A 144 7.38 -12.06 23.55
N PHE A 145 6.43 -12.50 22.72
CA PHE A 145 5.00 -12.53 23.05
C PHE A 145 4.45 -13.94 22.84
N LYS A 146 3.49 -14.33 23.67
CA LYS A 146 2.75 -15.58 23.50
C LYS A 146 1.83 -15.45 22.29
N SER A 147 1.79 -16.46 21.43
CA SER A 147 0.80 -16.60 20.36
C SER A 147 -0.29 -17.57 20.78
N GLN A 148 -1.54 -17.26 20.41
CA GLN A 148 -2.68 -18.13 20.70
C GLN A 148 -2.86 -19.19 19.60
N GLU A 149 -3.54 -20.30 19.91
CA GLU A 149 -3.92 -21.29 18.92
C GLU A 149 -4.93 -20.67 17.92
N GLY A 150 -4.81 -20.99 16.64
CA GLY A 150 -5.66 -20.42 15.57
C GLY A 150 -5.40 -18.94 15.26
N GLU A 151 -4.45 -18.28 15.94
CA GLU A 151 -4.08 -16.91 15.63
C GLU A 151 -3.32 -16.79 14.32
N ALA A 152 -3.70 -15.86 13.44
CA ALA A 152 -3.02 -15.53 12.19
C ALA A 152 -2.36 -14.15 12.28
N PHE A 153 -1.31 -13.92 11.48
CA PHE A 153 -0.54 -12.67 11.45
C PHE A 153 -0.42 -12.12 10.04
N TYR A 154 -0.53 -10.79 9.88
CA TYR A 154 -0.57 -10.09 8.62
C TYR A 154 0.32 -8.84 8.64
N GLY A 155 0.62 -8.25 7.46
CA GLY A 155 1.35 -6.99 7.36
C GLY A 155 2.83 -7.16 7.08
N CYS A 156 3.70 -6.54 7.87
CA CYS A 156 5.16 -6.53 7.74
C CYS A 156 5.72 -5.83 6.49
N GLY A 157 4.94 -5.03 5.77
CA GLY A 157 5.34 -4.39 4.50
C GLY A 157 5.14 -5.32 3.31
N GLU A 158 6.02 -5.23 2.32
CA GLU A 158 5.97 -6.09 1.14
C GLU A 158 6.35 -7.52 1.48
N ARG A 159 5.40 -8.46 1.37
CA ARG A 159 5.57 -9.89 1.65
C ARG A 159 4.77 -10.71 0.65
N GLY A 160 5.47 -11.51 -0.15
CA GLY A 160 4.88 -12.37 -1.17
C GLY A 160 4.86 -13.86 -0.80
N VAL A 161 5.23 -14.22 0.42
CA VAL A 161 5.21 -15.61 0.91
C VAL A 161 3.80 -16.14 1.13
N GLY A 162 2.84 -15.25 1.36
CA GLY A 162 1.43 -15.55 1.58
C GLY A 162 0.75 -14.38 2.27
N TYR A 163 -0.56 -14.47 2.47
CA TYR A 163 -1.32 -13.50 3.23
C TYR A 163 -1.10 -13.70 4.74
N ASN A 164 -1.33 -14.91 5.24
CA ASN A 164 -1.05 -15.28 6.62
C ASN A 164 0.44 -15.59 6.80
N LEU A 165 1.11 -14.77 7.59
CA LEU A 165 2.56 -14.85 7.85
C LEU A 165 2.92 -15.75 9.04
N LYS A 166 1.94 -16.45 9.66
CA LYS A 166 2.20 -17.33 10.79
C LYS A 166 3.15 -18.46 10.40
N GLY A 167 4.16 -18.69 11.22
CA GLY A 167 5.18 -19.70 10.99
C GLY A 167 6.44 -19.17 10.31
N ASP A 168 6.40 -17.98 9.75
CA ASP A 168 7.52 -17.36 9.03
C ASP A 168 8.41 -16.46 9.89
N THR A 169 9.56 -16.12 9.32
CA THR A 169 10.49 -15.14 9.87
C THR A 169 10.70 -14.03 8.85
N MET A 170 10.29 -12.82 9.21
CA MET A 170 10.44 -11.62 8.39
C MET A 170 11.76 -10.94 8.72
N VAL A 171 12.66 -10.86 7.74
CA VAL A 171 13.89 -10.08 7.85
C VAL A 171 13.56 -8.61 7.57
N MET A 172 13.83 -7.74 8.54
CA MET A 172 13.66 -6.29 8.42
C MET A 172 14.97 -5.68 7.93
N PHE A 173 15.27 -5.92 6.67
CA PHE A 173 16.40 -5.36 5.93
C PHE A 173 15.99 -5.32 4.46
N ASN A 174 15.74 -4.13 3.95
CA ASN A 174 15.21 -3.92 2.59
C ASN A 174 16.13 -4.57 1.56
N LYS A 175 15.56 -5.32 0.62
CA LYS A 175 16.33 -6.03 -0.39
C LYS A 175 15.50 -6.30 -1.63
N GLN A 176 16.05 -5.98 -2.78
CA GLN A 176 15.49 -6.41 -4.05
C GLN A 176 15.72 -7.92 -4.28
N ASN A 177 14.74 -8.54 -4.93
CA ASN A 177 14.85 -9.87 -5.53
C ASN A 177 14.52 -9.75 -7.01
N TYR A 178 15.53 -9.62 -7.88
CA TYR A 178 15.34 -9.47 -9.32
C TYR A 178 14.69 -10.72 -9.93
N ALA A 179 13.70 -10.54 -10.82
CA ALA A 179 12.98 -11.58 -11.52
C ALA A 179 12.25 -12.60 -10.61
N TYR A 180 11.83 -12.19 -9.42
CA TYR A 180 11.17 -13.06 -8.46
C TYR A 180 9.79 -13.54 -8.93
N GLY A 181 9.34 -14.67 -8.36
CA GLY A 181 7.98 -15.21 -8.44
C GLY A 181 7.53 -15.80 -7.11
N LYS A 182 6.31 -16.33 -7.06
CA LYS A 182 5.79 -17.03 -5.88
C LYS A 182 6.69 -18.22 -5.52
N GLY A 183 7.06 -18.33 -4.25
CA GLY A 183 7.96 -19.37 -3.76
C GLY A 183 9.42 -18.95 -3.66
N ASP A 184 9.79 -17.78 -4.21
CA ASP A 184 11.12 -17.20 -4.06
C ASP A 184 11.30 -16.52 -2.69
N ARG A 185 12.38 -15.73 -2.53
CA ARG A 185 12.71 -15.03 -1.26
C ARG A 185 11.78 -13.83 -0.96
N THR A 186 10.48 -13.99 -1.19
CA THR A 186 9.47 -12.94 -0.99
C THR A 186 9.11 -12.68 0.49
N SER A 187 9.79 -13.35 1.42
CA SER A 187 9.81 -13.01 2.86
C SER A 187 10.73 -11.85 3.20
N GLN A 188 11.61 -11.44 2.27
CA GLN A 188 12.48 -10.28 2.37
C GLN A 188 12.39 -9.50 1.06
N MET A 189 11.79 -8.33 1.09
CA MET A 189 11.58 -7.47 -0.08
C MET A 189 12.04 -6.04 0.22
N ASN A 190 11.81 -5.13 -0.71
CA ASN A 190 12.35 -3.77 -0.70
C ASN A 190 11.69 -2.79 0.29
N ILE A 191 10.48 -3.09 0.80
CA ILE A 191 9.84 -2.30 1.86
C ILE A 191 9.53 -3.20 3.04
N THR A 192 10.25 -3.01 4.14
CA THR A 192 10.07 -3.80 5.36
C THR A 192 9.52 -2.92 6.49
N VAL A 193 8.46 -3.38 7.14
CA VAL A 193 7.81 -2.64 8.23
C VAL A 193 7.75 -3.54 9.46
N PRO A 194 8.37 -3.15 10.59
CA PRO A 194 8.32 -3.94 11.82
C PRO A 194 6.97 -3.77 12.53
N PHE A 195 5.90 -4.10 11.81
CA PHE A 195 4.50 -4.01 12.24
C PHE A 195 3.74 -5.25 11.79
N TYR A 196 3.07 -5.92 12.71
CA TYR A 196 2.15 -7.00 12.39
C TYR A 196 0.77 -6.76 12.98
N ILE A 197 -0.24 -7.31 12.33
CA ILE A 197 -1.63 -7.33 12.77
C ILE A 197 -2.00 -8.77 13.10
N SER A 198 -2.65 -8.97 14.23
CA SER A 198 -3.22 -10.26 14.65
C SER A 198 -4.68 -10.36 14.24
N SER A 199 -5.11 -11.57 13.85
CA SER A 199 -6.52 -11.90 13.63
C SER A 199 -7.39 -11.75 14.90
N LEU A 200 -6.77 -11.45 16.05
CA LEU A 200 -7.47 -11.14 17.30
C LEU A 200 -7.88 -9.67 17.43
N GLY A 201 -7.60 -8.83 16.41
CA GLY A 201 -7.98 -7.41 16.36
C GLY A 201 -7.03 -6.48 17.12
N TYR A 202 -5.75 -6.79 17.14
CA TYR A 202 -4.69 -5.90 17.59
C TYR A 202 -3.51 -5.87 16.61
N GLY A 203 -2.69 -4.80 16.71
CA GLY A 203 -1.42 -4.71 16.00
C GLY A 203 -0.27 -4.38 16.94
N VAL A 204 0.94 -4.78 16.59
CA VAL A 204 2.18 -4.40 17.30
C VAL A 204 3.15 -3.76 16.33
N TYR A 205 3.54 -2.53 16.61
CA TYR A 205 4.54 -1.78 15.85
C TYR A 205 5.78 -1.53 16.69
N PHE A 206 6.95 -1.93 16.20
CA PHE A 206 8.24 -1.64 16.80
C PHE A 206 8.81 -0.36 16.18
N ASP A 207 9.02 0.68 16.99
CA ASP A 207 9.53 1.98 16.54
C ASP A 207 11.06 1.91 16.38
N ASP A 208 11.49 1.13 15.41
CA ASP A 208 12.88 0.84 15.09
C ASP A 208 13.02 0.58 13.59
N TYR A 209 13.94 1.27 12.94
CA TYR A 209 14.28 1.07 11.53
C TYR A 209 15.63 0.38 11.32
N THR A 210 16.31 -0.02 12.41
CA THR A 210 17.56 -0.79 12.36
C THR A 210 17.30 -2.18 11.78
N ALA A 211 18.31 -2.76 11.13
CA ALA A 211 18.28 -4.15 10.69
C ALA A 211 17.85 -5.09 11.82
N SER A 212 16.77 -5.84 11.62
CA SER A 212 16.12 -6.64 12.67
C SER A 212 15.39 -7.86 12.08
N LYS A 213 14.77 -8.65 12.95
CA LYS A 213 13.95 -9.81 12.56
C LYS A 213 12.67 -9.84 13.37
N LEU A 214 11.56 -10.17 12.70
CA LEU A 214 10.28 -10.47 13.32
C LEU A 214 9.93 -11.94 13.05
N VAL A 215 9.96 -12.76 14.09
CA VAL A 215 9.65 -14.20 14.04
C VAL A 215 8.19 -14.38 14.42
N LEU A 216 7.33 -14.74 13.46
CA LEU A 216 5.87 -14.88 13.65
C LEU A 216 5.50 -16.35 13.98
N LYS A 217 6.10 -16.88 15.03
CA LYS A 217 5.89 -18.27 15.53
C LYS A 217 5.28 -18.23 16.92
N ASN A 218 5.39 -19.30 17.65
CA ASN A 218 5.06 -19.34 19.07
C ASN A 218 6.32 -19.62 19.90
N PRO A 219 6.92 -18.65 20.58
CA PRO A 219 6.47 -17.25 20.71
C PRO A 219 6.69 -16.40 19.44
N VAL A 220 5.97 -15.27 19.34
CA VAL A 220 6.33 -14.19 18.43
C VAL A 220 7.51 -13.45 19.03
N GLU A 221 8.57 -13.19 18.23
CA GLU A 221 9.78 -12.54 18.72
C GLU A 221 10.18 -11.37 17.80
N TYR A 222 10.52 -10.24 18.41
CA TYR A 222 11.23 -9.16 17.75
C TYR A 222 12.68 -9.14 18.22
N ILE A 223 13.63 -9.17 17.27
CA ILE A 223 15.07 -9.32 17.50
C ILE A 223 15.79 -8.17 16.80
N THR A 224 16.55 -7.35 17.55
CA THR A 224 17.24 -6.17 17.04
C THR A 224 18.62 -6.00 17.70
N GLU A 225 19.55 -5.35 16.97
CA GLU A 225 20.84 -4.86 17.52
C GLU A 225 20.83 -3.32 17.68
N SER A 226 19.65 -2.71 17.67
CA SER A 226 19.48 -1.27 17.86
C SER A 226 20.19 -0.76 19.12
N ARG A 227 20.85 0.39 19.02
CA ARG A 227 21.50 1.06 20.16
C ARG A 227 20.53 1.79 21.07
N THR A 228 19.29 2.01 20.60
CA THR A 228 18.23 2.67 21.39
C THR A 228 17.45 1.65 22.22
N PRO A 229 16.85 2.04 23.35
CA PRO A 229 15.94 1.19 24.10
C PRO A 229 14.77 0.69 23.24
N VAL A 230 14.37 -0.57 23.42
CA VAL A 230 13.23 -1.14 22.67
C VAL A 230 11.96 -0.39 23.00
N SER A 231 11.31 0.15 21.98
CA SER A 231 10.02 0.78 22.08
C SER A 231 9.05 0.12 21.11
N TYR A 232 7.85 -0.23 21.60
CA TYR A 232 6.81 -0.77 20.74
C TYR A 232 5.45 -0.16 21.08
N TYR A 233 4.56 -0.16 20.11
CA TYR A 233 3.17 0.28 20.25
C TYR A 233 2.26 -0.91 20.12
N VAL A 234 1.31 -1.02 21.03
CA VAL A 234 0.15 -1.93 20.87
C VAL A 234 -1.05 -1.10 20.46
N ILE A 235 -1.66 -1.53 19.38
CA ILE A 235 -2.74 -0.85 18.69
C ILE A 235 -3.97 -1.74 18.75
N PHE A 236 -5.03 -1.26 19.38
CA PHE A 236 -6.32 -1.96 19.50
C PHE A 236 -7.32 -1.44 18.46
N SER A 237 -8.31 -2.25 18.14
CA SER A 237 -9.52 -1.82 17.45
C SER A 237 -10.70 -1.85 18.41
N GLU A 238 -11.54 -0.81 18.41
CA GLU A 238 -12.78 -0.80 19.18
C GLU A 238 -13.70 -1.98 18.85
N LYS A 239 -13.72 -2.38 17.57
CA LYS A 239 -14.57 -3.47 17.07
C LYS A 239 -13.85 -4.82 17.03
N GLY A 240 -12.54 -4.87 17.27
CA GLY A 240 -11.71 -6.06 17.09
C GLY A 240 -11.46 -6.41 15.63
N ASP A 241 -11.71 -5.50 14.68
CA ASP A 241 -11.51 -5.68 13.26
C ASP A 241 -10.12 -5.18 12.79
N ILE A 242 -9.64 -5.71 11.66
CA ILE A 242 -8.37 -5.31 11.05
C ILE A 242 -8.44 -3.83 10.57
N ALA A 243 -9.60 -3.39 10.08
CA ALA A 243 -9.80 -2.03 9.59
C ALA A 243 -9.53 -0.98 10.67
N GLY A 244 -9.99 -1.23 11.90
CA GLY A 244 -9.73 -0.36 13.05
C GLY A 244 -8.25 -0.31 13.41
N VAL A 245 -7.54 -1.45 13.34
CA VAL A 245 -6.09 -1.51 13.59
C VAL A 245 -5.34 -0.69 12.54
N VAL A 246 -5.63 -0.85 11.25
CA VAL A 246 -5.02 -0.09 10.14
C VAL A 246 -5.31 1.40 10.26
N LYS A 247 -6.55 1.78 10.60
CA LYS A 247 -6.95 3.17 10.86
C LYS A 247 -6.07 3.82 11.95
N ASN A 248 -5.86 3.12 13.06
CA ASN A 248 -5.09 3.59 14.20
C ASN A 248 -3.58 3.58 13.91
N TYR A 249 -3.07 2.57 13.19
CA TYR A 249 -1.68 2.50 12.76
C TYR A 249 -1.33 3.66 11.79
N THR A 250 -2.19 3.94 10.81
CA THR A 250 -1.97 5.04 9.87
C THR A 250 -2.15 6.41 10.53
N ALA A 251 -2.99 6.54 11.57
CA ALA A 251 -3.03 7.74 12.39
C ALA A 251 -1.73 7.93 13.18
N LEU A 252 -1.13 6.84 13.68
CA LEU A 252 0.15 6.87 14.41
C LEU A 252 1.32 7.26 13.51
N THR A 253 1.42 6.67 12.30
CA THR A 253 2.58 6.79 11.41
C THR A 253 2.40 7.78 10.25
N GLY A 254 1.23 8.42 10.17
CA GLY A 254 0.84 9.33 9.10
C GLY A 254 0.10 8.62 7.97
N ARG A 255 -0.92 9.29 7.43
CA ARG A 255 -1.73 8.80 6.30
C ARG A 255 -1.16 9.25 4.98
N GLN A 256 -1.51 8.55 3.93
CA GLN A 256 -1.21 8.98 2.57
C GLN A 256 -2.05 10.21 2.23
N GLU A 257 -1.47 11.14 1.49
CA GLU A 257 -2.21 12.27 0.93
C GLU A 257 -3.11 11.81 -0.23
N LEU A 258 -4.08 12.64 -0.56
CA LEU A 258 -4.96 12.39 -1.70
C LEU A 258 -4.14 12.39 -3.00
N ALA A 259 -4.27 11.32 -3.78
CA ALA A 259 -3.53 11.12 -5.02
C ALA A 259 -3.79 12.26 -6.03
N PRO A 260 -2.80 12.62 -6.87
CA PRO A 260 -3.08 13.34 -8.10
C PRO A 260 -4.06 12.52 -8.95
N PHE A 261 -5.12 13.15 -9.45
CA PHE A 261 -6.20 12.44 -10.12
C PHE A 261 -5.72 11.64 -11.35
N TRP A 262 -4.76 12.18 -12.10
CA TRP A 262 -4.15 11.51 -13.25
C TRP A 262 -3.43 10.19 -12.89
N ALA A 263 -2.91 10.05 -11.66
CA ALA A 263 -2.24 8.83 -11.21
C ALA A 263 -3.20 7.63 -11.07
N LEU A 264 -4.52 7.88 -11.08
CA LEU A 264 -5.56 6.84 -11.08
C LEU A 264 -5.93 6.34 -12.49
N GLY A 265 -5.44 6.99 -13.55
CA GLY A 265 -5.59 6.54 -14.94
C GLY A 265 -4.58 5.46 -15.34
N TYR A 266 -4.33 5.33 -16.65
CA TYR A 266 -3.34 4.40 -17.20
C TYR A 266 -2.01 5.11 -17.43
N ILE A 267 -0.94 4.47 -16.98
CA ILE A 267 0.45 4.95 -17.10
C ILE A 267 1.25 3.92 -17.88
N THR A 268 2.02 4.35 -18.88
CA THR A 268 2.95 3.49 -19.63
C THR A 268 4.39 3.73 -19.20
N SER A 269 5.17 2.67 -19.12
CA SER A 269 6.57 2.68 -18.67
C SER A 269 7.32 1.51 -19.29
N LYS A 270 8.61 1.71 -19.57
CA LYS A 270 9.50 0.67 -20.10
C LYS A 270 10.94 0.93 -19.64
N TYR A 271 11.74 -0.11 -19.49
CA TYR A 271 13.19 -0.03 -19.35
C TYR A 271 13.85 0.07 -20.74
N GLY A 272 14.01 1.16 -21.34
CA GLY A 272 13.71 2.53 -21.32
C GLY A 272 13.23 2.97 -22.68
N TYR A 273 12.57 4.10 -22.68
CA TYR A 273 12.41 4.89 -23.89
C TYR A 273 13.71 5.66 -24.07
N ARG A 274 14.40 5.46 -25.19
CA ARG A 274 15.80 5.90 -25.38
C ARG A 274 15.95 7.25 -26.05
N THR A 275 14.86 7.76 -26.63
CA THR A 275 14.87 9.05 -27.35
C THR A 275 13.56 9.80 -27.18
N GLN A 276 13.62 11.10 -27.42
CA GLN A 276 12.45 11.96 -27.49
C GLN A 276 11.43 11.45 -28.53
N ALA A 277 11.91 11.11 -29.73
CA ALA A 277 11.06 10.61 -30.81
C ALA A 277 10.35 9.28 -30.46
N GLU A 278 11.04 8.37 -29.78
CA GLU A 278 10.43 7.12 -29.28
C GLU A 278 9.33 7.43 -28.25
N THR A 279 9.60 8.32 -27.30
CA THR A 279 8.66 8.71 -26.24
C THR A 279 7.38 9.29 -26.83
N GLU A 280 7.51 10.26 -27.75
CA GLU A 280 6.37 10.85 -28.45
C GLU A 280 5.61 9.80 -29.28
N GLY A 281 6.35 8.94 -30.01
CA GLY A 281 5.78 7.87 -30.84
C GLY A 281 4.99 6.82 -30.08
N VAL A 282 5.38 6.50 -28.82
CA VAL A 282 4.63 5.59 -27.95
C VAL A 282 3.27 6.18 -27.59
N ILE A 283 3.21 7.43 -27.18
CA ILE A 283 1.95 8.11 -26.84
C ILE A 283 1.04 8.26 -28.07
N ASP A 284 1.62 8.67 -29.20
CA ASP A 284 0.88 8.78 -30.47
C ASP A 284 0.31 7.42 -30.91
N THR A 285 1.07 6.32 -30.72
CA THR A 285 0.61 4.96 -31.02
C THR A 285 -0.50 4.51 -30.11
N LEU A 286 -0.36 4.64 -28.78
CA LEU A 286 -1.42 4.29 -27.82
C LEU A 286 -2.73 4.98 -28.18
N ARG A 287 -2.69 6.26 -28.53
CA ARG A 287 -3.85 7.05 -28.89
C ARG A 287 -4.47 6.67 -30.23
N ARG A 288 -3.65 6.42 -31.23
CA ARG A 288 -4.08 5.95 -32.55
C ARG A 288 -4.77 4.60 -32.45
N GLU A 289 -4.26 3.71 -31.59
CA GLU A 289 -4.85 2.40 -31.32
C GLU A 289 -6.07 2.46 -30.38
N GLY A 290 -6.43 3.64 -29.87
CA GLY A 290 -7.64 3.85 -29.05
C GLY A 290 -7.47 3.55 -27.56
N TYR A 291 -6.23 3.55 -27.06
CA TYR A 291 -5.93 3.44 -25.62
C TYR A 291 -5.92 4.83 -24.99
N PRO A 292 -6.68 5.09 -23.92
CA PRO A 292 -6.48 6.25 -23.09
C PRO A 292 -5.18 6.14 -22.29
N VAL A 293 -4.53 7.28 -22.01
CA VAL A 293 -3.25 7.34 -21.28
C VAL A 293 -3.08 8.66 -20.56
N ASP A 294 -2.61 8.62 -19.31
CA ASP A 294 -2.40 9.77 -18.43
C ASP A 294 -0.94 10.05 -18.10
N GLY A 295 -0.08 9.06 -18.21
CA GLY A 295 1.31 9.25 -17.85
C GLY A 295 2.27 8.39 -18.65
N ILE A 296 3.49 8.88 -18.78
CA ILE A 296 4.64 8.16 -19.30
C ILE A 296 5.78 8.27 -18.29
N VAL A 297 6.44 7.15 -18.01
CA VAL A 297 7.60 7.09 -17.13
C VAL A 297 8.86 6.90 -17.96
N LEU A 298 9.81 7.82 -17.83
CA LEU A 298 11.12 7.75 -18.49
C LEU A 298 12.13 7.14 -17.52
N ASP A 299 12.60 5.96 -17.88
CA ASP A 299 13.66 5.25 -17.21
C ASP A 299 15.02 5.89 -17.56
N LEU A 300 16.09 5.34 -17.03
CA LEU A 300 17.42 5.96 -16.95
C LEU A 300 18.01 6.58 -18.23
N TYR A 301 17.49 6.32 -19.40
CA TYR A 301 18.04 6.85 -20.68
C TYR A 301 17.75 8.34 -20.93
N TRP A 302 16.93 9.02 -20.09
CA TRP A 302 16.72 10.46 -20.21
C TRP A 302 18.00 11.26 -19.94
N TYR A 303 18.91 10.76 -19.12
CA TYR A 303 20.20 11.39 -18.83
C TYR A 303 21.34 10.85 -19.71
N GLY A 304 21.13 9.79 -20.50
CA GLY A 304 22.13 9.23 -21.39
C GLY A 304 22.17 7.72 -21.44
N LYS A 305 23.32 7.15 -21.16
CA LYS A 305 23.54 5.71 -21.01
C LYS A 305 23.39 5.28 -19.55
N GLU A 306 23.39 3.98 -19.32
CA GLU A 306 23.35 3.39 -17.97
C GLU A 306 24.53 3.90 -17.11
N GLU A 307 25.75 4.01 -17.72
CA GLU A 307 26.94 4.51 -17.04
C GLU A 307 26.88 6.02 -16.71
N ASP A 308 25.91 6.75 -17.29
CA ASP A 308 25.67 8.17 -16.98
C ASP A 308 24.83 8.37 -15.69
N MET A 309 24.55 7.31 -14.94
CA MET A 309 23.82 7.35 -13.66
C MET A 309 24.38 8.42 -12.73
N GLY A 310 23.49 9.31 -12.27
CA GLY A 310 23.86 10.42 -11.39
C GLY A 310 24.18 11.74 -12.09
N ARG A 311 24.01 11.86 -13.40
CA ARG A 311 24.18 13.15 -14.11
C ARG A 311 23.12 14.17 -13.75
N PHE A 312 21.88 13.75 -13.56
CA PHE A 312 20.72 14.63 -13.26
C PHE A 312 20.54 15.76 -14.31
N GLU A 313 20.79 15.45 -15.56
CA GLU A 313 20.66 16.38 -16.68
C GLU A 313 20.18 15.64 -17.94
N TRP A 314 19.34 16.31 -18.76
CA TRP A 314 18.88 15.75 -20.01
C TRP A 314 20.02 15.54 -21.00
N ASN A 315 20.09 14.35 -21.60
CA ASN A 315 20.97 14.09 -22.73
C ASN A 315 20.46 14.83 -23.98
N LYS A 316 21.10 15.96 -24.33
CA LYS A 316 20.66 16.82 -25.42
C LYS A 316 20.73 16.18 -26.81
N THR A 317 21.52 15.12 -26.98
CA THR A 317 21.60 14.38 -28.25
C THR A 317 20.36 13.53 -28.48
N GLN A 318 19.90 12.85 -27.48
CA GLN A 318 18.72 11.95 -27.53
C GLN A 318 17.40 12.70 -27.24
N TRP A 319 17.49 13.83 -26.52
CA TRP A 319 16.37 14.65 -26.06
C TRP A 319 16.62 16.13 -26.43
N PRO A 320 16.69 16.45 -27.76
CA PRO A 320 17.13 17.77 -28.23
C PRO A 320 16.17 18.89 -27.81
N ASP A 321 14.88 18.63 -27.77
CA ASP A 321 13.84 19.58 -27.32
C ASP A 321 12.93 18.96 -26.23
N HIS A 322 13.56 18.54 -25.15
CA HIS A 322 12.81 17.95 -24.03
C HIS A 322 11.74 18.89 -23.45
N LYS A 323 11.95 20.22 -23.45
CA LYS A 323 10.96 21.21 -22.95
C LYS A 323 9.73 21.25 -23.85
N GLY A 324 9.94 21.27 -25.18
CA GLY A 324 8.86 21.22 -26.16
C GLY A 324 8.08 19.91 -26.06
N MET A 325 8.77 18.76 -25.89
CA MET A 325 8.14 17.47 -25.66
C MET A 325 7.29 17.47 -24.38
N LEU A 326 7.83 17.92 -23.24
CA LEU A 326 7.12 17.96 -21.98
C LEU A 326 5.86 18.85 -22.04
N ALA A 327 5.96 20.01 -22.72
CA ALA A 327 4.83 20.90 -22.96
C ALA A 327 3.76 20.22 -23.84
N LYS A 328 4.15 19.60 -24.95
CA LYS A 328 3.25 18.87 -25.86
C LYS A 328 2.51 17.74 -25.11
N LEU A 329 3.25 16.90 -24.37
CA LEU A 329 2.66 15.80 -23.59
C LEU A 329 1.66 16.34 -22.55
N LYS A 330 2.01 17.41 -21.85
CA LYS A 330 1.12 18.05 -20.87
C LYS A 330 -0.16 18.59 -21.52
N ASP A 331 -0.06 19.27 -22.66
CA ASP A 331 -1.21 19.79 -23.40
C ASP A 331 -2.12 18.67 -23.91
N ASP A 332 -1.51 17.54 -24.22
CA ASP A 332 -2.20 16.29 -24.54
C ASP A 332 -2.79 15.55 -23.33
N GLY A 333 -2.62 16.05 -22.10
CA GLY A 333 -3.11 15.45 -20.87
C GLY A 333 -2.24 14.30 -20.34
N VAL A 334 -0.99 14.17 -20.85
CA VAL A 334 -0.03 13.14 -20.40
C VAL A 334 1.02 13.76 -19.48
N LYS A 335 1.17 13.19 -18.29
CA LYS A 335 2.16 13.60 -17.28
C LYS A 335 3.44 12.80 -17.46
N THR A 336 4.59 13.45 -17.23
CA THR A 336 5.90 12.80 -17.36
C THR A 336 6.52 12.58 -15.98
N VAL A 337 6.86 11.32 -15.69
CA VAL A 337 7.62 10.90 -14.52
C VAL A 337 9.02 10.51 -14.97
N ILE A 338 10.05 10.93 -14.26
CA ILE A 338 11.44 10.54 -14.56
C ILE A 338 12.11 9.87 -13.37
N ILE A 339 13.02 8.93 -13.68
CA ILE A 339 13.78 8.14 -12.70
C ILE A 339 14.99 8.91 -12.18
N SER A 340 15.36 8.64 -10.95
CA SER A 340 16.67 8.96 -10.35
C SER A 340 17.12 7.83 -9.44
N GLN A 341 18.43 7.69 -9.25
CA GLN A 341 19.05 6.67 -8.39
C GLN A 341 19.99 7.34 -7.38
N PRO A 342 20.34 6.66 -6.27
CA PRO A 342 21.15 7.25 -5.20
C PRO A 342 22.67 7.15 -5.46
N TYR A 343 23.09 6.82 -6.66
CA TYR A 343 24.49 6.60 -7.02
C TYR A 343 24.98 7.58 -8.06
N ILE A 344 26.21 8.07 -7.91
CA ILE A 344 26.90 8.98 -8.81
C ILE A 344 28.07 8.22 -9.44
N ASN A 345 27.91 7.79 -10.69
CA ASN A 345 28.90 6.99 -11.40
C ASN A 345 30.20 7.79 -11.64
N LYS A 346 31.36 7.15 -11.41
CA LYS A 346 32.68 7.79 -11.50
C LYS A 346 33.18 8.02 -12.92
N ILE A 347 32.48 7.50 -13.92
CA ILE A 347 32.81 7.67 -15.35
C ILE A 347 31.83 8.63 -15.98
N GLY A 348 30.56 8.21 -16.11
CA GLY A 348 29.56 8.97 -16.86
C GLY A 348 29.07 10.23 -16.13
N ALA A 349 29.14 10.28 -14.78
CA ALA A 349 28.77 11.43 -13.95
C ALA A 349 29.98 12.01 -13.18
N ILE A 350 31.17 11.96 -13.76
CA ILE A 350 32.44 12.31 -13.09
C ILE A 350 32.46 13.74 -12.54
N ASP A 351 31.84 14.70 -13.20
CA ASP A 351 31.79 16.08 -12.73
C ASP A 351 30.99 16.21 -11.43
N ASN A 352 29.81 15.57 -11.37
CA ASN A 352 29.01 15.51 -10.15
C ASN A 352 29.72 14.73 -9.05
N TYR A 353 30.37 13.60 -9.38
CA TYR A 353 31.15 12.82 -8.41
C TYR A 353 32.26 13.66 -7.77
N ASN A 354 33.09 14.34 -8.56
CA ASN A 354 34.19 15.16 -8.08
C ASN A 354 33.69 16.34 -7.25
N MET A 355 32.65 17.02 -7.71
CA MET A 355 32.03 18.14 -6.98
C MET A 355 31.47 17.67 -5.62
N MET A 356 30.74 16.57 -5.58
CA MET A 356 30.13 16.01 -4.37
C MET A 356 31.16 15.48 -3.38
N LYS A 357 32.22 14.85 -3.89
CA LYS A 357 33.36 14.42 -3.07
C LYS A 357 34.04 15.61 -2.41
N ALA A 358 34.31 16.68 -3.15
CA ALA A 358 34.93 17.89 -2.62
C ALA A 358 34.02 18.65 -1.63
N ALA A 359 32.71 18.57 -1.80
CA ALA A 359 31.71 19.22 -0.95
C ALA A 359 31.25 18.35 0.23
N ASP A 360 31.78 17.14 0.38
CA ASP A 360 31.44 16.23 1.49
C ASP A 360 29.98 15.70 1.45
N MET A 361 29.47 15.38 0.27
CA MET A 361 28.06 15.00 0.05
C MET A 361 27.83 13.50 -0.12
N LEU A 362 28.90 12.72 -0.27
CA LEU A 362 28.85 11.26 -0.45
C LEU A 362 29.05 10.54 0.87
N THR A 363 28.54 9.30 0.93
CA THR A 363 28.75 8.41 2.10
C THR A 363 30.23 8.11 2.33
N LYS A 364 30.61 7.84 3.57
CA LYS A 364 32.00 7.66 4.01
C LYS A 364 32.22 6.31 4.68
N ASP A 365 33.49 5.95 4.79
CA ASP A 365 33.94 4.88 5.68
C ASP A 365 34.12 5.39 7.14
N SER A 366 34.45 4.50 8.05
CA SER A 366 34.70 4.85 9.46
C SER A 366 35.95 5.75 9.71
N LEU A 367 36.76 5.94 8.67
CA LEU A 367 37.96 6.83 8.70
C LEU A 367 37.64 8.22 8.13
N GLY A 368 36.42 8.43 7.62
CA GLY A 368 35.96 9.69 7.03
C GLY A 368 36.30 9.86 5.54
N ASN A 369 36.82 8.84 4.86
CA ASN A 369 37.02 8.86 3.42
C ASN A 369 35.75 8.53 2.69
N VAL A 370 35.57 9.08 1.48
CA VAL A 370 34.43 8.66 0.61
C VAL A 370 34.50 7.16 0.39
N HIS A 371 33.39 6.47 0.66
CA HIS A 371 33.25 5.03 0.47
C HIS A 371 32.62 4.77 -0.91
N ASP A 372 33.45 4.49 -1.91
CA ASP A 372 32.94 4.10 -3.23
C ASP A 372 32.27 2.72 -3.17
N VAL A 373 31.23 2.53 -3.99
CA VAL A 373 30.48 1.28 -4.11
C VAL A 373 30.54 0.76 -5.55
N THR A 374 30.49 -0.55 -5.71
CA THR A 374 30.41 -1.19 -7.03
C THR A 374 28.96 -1.52 -7.33
N THR A 375 28.37 -0.76 -8.25
CA THR A 375 27.02 -1.00 -8.78
C THR A 375 27.08 -1.89 -10.03
N TRP A 376 25.93 -2.28 -10.57
CA TRP A 376 25.86 -3.04 -11.82
C TRP A 376 26.37 -2.26 -13.06
N VAL A 377 26.52 -0.93 -12.97
CA VAL A 377 27.09 -0.05 -14.00
C VAL A 377 28.50 0.48 -13.65
N GLY A 378 29.17 -0.10 -12.67
CA GLY A 378 30.53 0.22 -12.26
C GLY A 378 30.65 0.98 -10.96
N GLU A 379 31.82 1.57 -10.72
CA GLU A 379 32.16 2.29 -9.49
C GLU A 379 31.38 3.61 -9.39
N ALA A 380 30.84 3.87 -8.20
CA ALA A 380 30.03 5.04 -7.91
C ALA A 380 30.22 5.54 -6.49
N GLY A 381 29.99 6.83 -6.25
CA GLY A 381 29.72 7.37 -4.90
C GLY A 381 28.24 7.28 -4.58
N MET A 382 27.93 6.90 -3.34
CA MET A 382 26.54 6.88 -2.88
C MET A 382 26.16 8.23 -2.24
N LEU A 383 24.98 8.78 -2.58
CA LEU A 383 24.45 10.00 -1.98
C LEU A 383 24.18 9.81 -0.49
N ASP A 384 24.71 10.68 0.37
CA ASP A 384 24.38 10.69 1.78
C ASP A 384 23.15 11.56 2.05
N VAL A 385 21.94 10.97 1.97
CA VAL A 385 20.68 11.68 2.20
C VAL A 385 20.47 12.13 3.65
N SER A 386 21.35 11.76 4.57
CA SER A 386 21.37 12.31 5.93
C SER A 386 22.08 13.66 6.00
N ASN A 387 22.88 13.99 4.98
CA ASN A 387 23.67 15.22 4.92
C ASN A 387 22.85 16.40 4.38
N PRO A 388 22.71 17.53 5.12
CA PRO A 388 21.95 18.68 4.67
C PRO A 388 22.39 19.26 3.31
N LYS A 389 23.70 19.24 2.99
CA LYS A 389 24.21 19.72 1.69
C LYS A 389 23.74 18.82 0.53
N THR A 390 23.73 17.51 0.73
CA THR A 390 23.21 16.54 -0.24
C THR A 390 21.71 16.77 -0.46
N ARG A 391 20.96 16.95 0.61
CA ARG A 391 19.50 17.22 0.56
C ARG A 391 19.20 18.51 -0.24
N GLU A 392 19.91 19.59 0.02
CA GLU A 392 19.79 20.87 -0.69
C GLU A 392 20.11 20.71 -2.19
N TRP A 393 21.23 20.05 -2.51
CA TRP A 393 21.62 19.82 -3.89
C TRP A 393 20.57 18.98 -4.64
N MET A 394 20.13 17.86 -4.06
CA MET A 394 19.11 17.00 -4.66
C MET A 394 17.82 17.78 -4.93
N TRP A 395 17.33 18.56 -3.94
CA TRP A 395 16.13 19.35 -4.15
C TRP A 395 16.31 20.38 -5.27
N ASN A 396 17.42 21.05 -5.34
CA ASN A 396 17.71 22.02 -6.41
C ASN A 396 17.68 21.37 -7.80
N ARG A 397 18.14 20.12 -7.94
CA ARG A 397 18.04 19.34 -9.19
C ARG A 397 16.60 18.96 -9.52
N TYR A 398 15.86 18.44 -8.56
CA TYR A 398 14.45 18.13 -8.74
C TYR A 398 13.63 19.36 -9.10
N LYS A 399 13.87 20.49 -8.42
CA LYS A 399 13.20 21.74 -8.69
C LYS A 399 13.44 22.24 -10.13
N LEU A 400 14.70 22.23 -10.58
CA LEU A 400 15.05 22.61 -11.93
C LEU A 400 14.28 21.78 -12.99
N LEU A 401 14.26 20.48 -12.83
CA LEU A 401 13.56 19.56 -13.74
C LEU A 401 12.03 19.71 -13.67
N THR A 402 11.48 19.99 -12.49
CA THR A 402 10.05 20.29 -12.31
C THR A 402 9.68 21.60 -13.00
N ASP A 403 10.52 22.64 -12.89
CA ASP A 403 10.33 23.93 -13.58
C ASP A 403 10.41 23.77 -15.12
N GLU A 404 11.09 22.73 -15.63
CA GLU A 404 11.12 22.38 -17.04
C GLU A 404 9.88 21.59 -17.51
N GLY A 405 9.04 21.07 -16.60
CA GLY A 405 7.79 20.40 -16.93
C GLY A 405 7.67 18.94 -16.43
N VAL A 406 8.66 18.38 -15.73
CA VAL A 406 8.54 17.07 -15.07
C VAL A 406 7.46 17.12 -14.00
N THR A 407 6.55 16.13 -13.99
CA THR A 407 5.35 16.17 -13.15
C THR A 407 5.42 15.23 -11.95
N GLY A 408 6.20 14.16 -12.04
CA GLY A 408 6.36 13.17 -10.98
C GLY A 408 7.77 12.58 -10.95
N TRP A 409 8.07 11.86 -9.90
CA TRP A 409 9.41 11.33 -9.62
C TRP A 409 9.39 9.83 -9.45
N TRP A 410 10.51 9.20 -9.81
CA TRP A 410 10.77 7.79 -9.53
C TRP A 410 12.14 7.67 -8.85
N GLY A 411 12.13 7.34 -7.56
CA GLY A 411 13.33 6.99 -6.79
C GLY A 411 13.54 5.48 -6.86
N ASP A 412 14.46 5.05 -7.68
CA ASP A 412 14.83 3.65 -7.84
C ASP A 412 16.11 3.31 -7.09
N LEU A 413 16.34 2.03 -6.79
CA LEU A 413 17.49 1.52 -6.01
C LEU A 413 17.56 2.12 -4.59
N GLY A 414 16.43 2.45 -4.00
CA GLY A 414 16.31 3.20 -2.74
C GLY A 414 16.23 2.34 -1.47
N GLU A 415 16.49 1.04 -1.52
CA GLU A 415 16.62 0.15 -0.35
C GLU A 415 17.69 0.60 0.64
N PRO A 416 18.90 1.03 0.26
CA PRO A 416 19.62 1.07 -1.03
C PRO A 416 20.12 -0.30 -1.51
N GLU A 417 20.12 -0.53 -2.83
CA GLU A 417 20.52 -1.82 -3.44
C GLU A 417 21.97 -2.23 -3.08
N VAL A 418 22.90 -1.29 -3.13
CA VAL A 418 24.30 -1.48 -2.73
C VAL A 418 24.62 -0.58 -1.53
N HIS A 419 24.64 -1.16 -0.34
CA HIS A 419 24.88 -0.43 0.90
C HIS A 419 25.79 -1.23 1.84
N PRO A 420 27.12 -1.24 1.59
CA PRO A 420 28.09 -1.96 2.44
C PRO A 420 28.00 -1.56 3.90
N LEU A 421 28.07 -2.53 4.80
CA LEU A 421 27.96 -2.32 6.25
C LEU A 421 29.10 -1.46 6.85
N THR A 422 30.17 -1.21 6.05
CA THR A 422 31.30 -0.32 6.39
C THR A 422 31.00 1.17 6.18
N ILE A 423 29.85 1.49 5.55
CA ILE A 423 29.41 2.87 5.36
C ILE A 423 28.95 3.48 6.69
N CYS A 424 29.35 4.75 6.88
CA CYS A 424 28.87 5.65 7.92
C CYS A 424 28.22 6.88 7.27
N HIS A 425 27.07 7.26 7.79
CA HIS A 425 26.33 8.45 7.35
C HIS A 425 26.74 9.69 8.13
N ALA A 426 26.51 10.87 7.56
CA ALA A 426 26.86 12.17 8.17
C ALA A 426 26.17 12.42 9.53
N ASN A 427 25.02 11.79 9.77
CA ASN A 427 24.30 11.84 11.05
C ASN A 427 24.86 10.89 12.12
N GLY A 428 25.95 10.18 11.83
CA GLY A 428 26.65 9.26 12.74
C GLY A 428 26.04 7.84 12.79
N GLU A 429 25.05 7.52 11.97
CA GLU A 429 24.46 6.18 11.86
C GLU A 429 25.27 5.31 10.89
N THR A 430 25.40 4.03 11.24
CA THR A 430 26.00 3.03 10.34
C THR A 430 25.00 2.58 9.28
N ALA A 431 25.49 1.91 8.23
CA ALA A 431 24.61 1.34 7.20
C ALA A 431 23.53 0.42 7.79
N SER A 432 23.84 -0.44 8.79
CA SER A 432 22.83 -1.32 9.41
C SER A 432 21.75 -0.56 10.18
N GLU A 433 22.06 0.64 10.67
CA GLU A 433 21.10 1.50 11.37
C GLU A 433 20.28 2.38 10.43
N TYR A 434 20.80 2.72 9.25
CA TYR A 434 20.19 3.69 8.33
C TYR A 434 19.54 3.06 7.09
N HIS A 435 19.86 1.80 6.80
CA HIS A 435 19.46 1.12 5.57
C HIS A 435 17.95 1.22 5.30
N ASN A 436 17.13 0.75 6.21
CA ASN A 436 15.67 0.69 5.99
C ASN A 436 14.99 2.06 5.91
N ILE A 437 15.57 3.10 6.51
CA ILE A 437 15.01 4.45 6.53
C ILE A 437 15.47 5.33 5.35
N TYR A 438 16.45 4.88 4.56
CA TYR A 438 17.05 5.65 3.48
C TYR A 438 16.01 6.13 2.48
N GLY A 439 15.13 5.25 2.00
CA GLY A 439 14.05 5.60 1.07
C GLY A 439 13.07 6.61 1.64
N ASN A 440 12.77 6.54 2.96
CA ASN A 440 11.94 7.55 3.62
C ASN A 440 12.61 8.92 3.62
N GLU A 441 13.89 9.00 3.96
CA GLU A 441 14.66 10.25 4.02
C GLU A 441 14.85 10.86 2.63
N TRP A 442 15.01 10.02 1.61
CA TRP A 442 15.04 10.48 0.23
C TRP A 442 13.66 11.02 -0.22
N SER A 443 12.59 10.28 0.02
CA SER A 443 11.22 10.74 -0.27
C SER A 443 10.89 12.06 0.43
N LEU A 444 11.38 12.24 1.66
CA LEU A 444 11.21 13.47 2.44
C LEU A 444 11.87 14.68 1.76
N ILE A 445 13.01 14.52 1.08
CA ILE A 445 13.66 15.61 0.33
C ILE A 445 12.72 16.12 -0.77
N ILE A 446 12.13 15.21 -1.53
CA ILE A 446 11.20 15.55 -2.62
C ILE A 446 9.93 16.17 -2.05
N TYR A 447 9.36 15.55 -1.02
CA TYR A 447 8.11 16.00 -0.38
C TYR A 447 8.22 17.39 0.23
N ASP A 448 9.24 17.65 1.06
CA ASP A 448 9.45 18.96 1.71
C ASP A 448 9.69 20.05 0.67
N GLY A 449 10.45 19.72 -0.37
CA GLY A 449 10.72 20.65 -1.47
C GLY A 449 9.43 21.01 -2.23
N PHE A 450 8.59 20.03 -2.56
CA PHE A 450 7.28 20.27 -3.19
C PHE A 450 6.35 21.10 -2.29
N LYS A 451 6.25 20.78 -1.00
CA LYS A 451 5.44 21.56 -0.06
C LYS A 451 5.89 23.03 0.02
N LYS A 452 7.19 23.28 -0.09
CA LYS A 452 7.77 24.63 -0.05
C LYS A 452 7.53 25.39 -1.37
N ASP A 453 7.92 24.79 -2.52
CA ASP A 453 8.01 25.50 -3.79
C ASP A 453 6.78 25.31 -4.67
N TYR A 454 6.02 24.22 -4.52
CA TYR A 454 4.81 23.88 -5.27
C TYR A 454 3.61 23.50 -4.36
N PRO A 455 3.24 24.34 -3.37
CA PRO A 455 2.28 23.99 -2.30
C PRO A 455 0.86 23.70 -2.80
N ARG A 456 0.56 23.99 -4.08
CA ARG A 456 -0.74 23.73 -4.71
C ARG A 456 -0.75 22.58 -5.69
N THR A 457 0.34 21.80 -5.78
CA THR A 457 0.48 20.67 -6.70
C THR A 457 0.53 19.37 -5.91
N ARG A 458 -0.36 18.43 -6.20
CA ARG A 458 -0.30 17.09 -5.64
C ARG A 458 0.88 16.35 -6.24
N LEU A 459 1.70 15.77 -5.37
CA LEU A 459 2.91 15.06 -5.74
C LEU A 459 2.60 13.59 -6.02
N MET A 460 3.27 13.00 -7.03
CA MET A 460 3.41 11.56 -7.21
C MET A 460 4.89 11.20 -7.19
N THR A 461 5.29 10.34 -6.26
CA THR A 461 6.63 9.78 -6.19
C THR A 461 6.56 8.27 -6.15
N LEU A 462 7.01 7.58 -7.21
CA LEU A 462 7.33 6.17 -7.13
C LEU A 462 8.62 6.03 -6.31
N MET A 463 8.63 5.20 -5.26
CA MET A 463 9.82 5.00 -4.44
C MET A 463 10.02 3.51 -4.17
N ARG A 464 11.20 2.99 -4.55
CA ARG A 464 11.67 1.66 -4.22
C ARG A 464 12.46 1.71 -2.92
N GLY A 465 11.97 1.01 -1.92
CA GLY A 465 12.61 0.95 -0.61
C GLY A 465 12.04 1.94 0.40
N GLY A 466 12.03 1.50 1.64
CA GLY A 466 11.55 2.28 2.77
C GLY A 466 11.00 1.44 3.91
N THR A 467 10.42 2.11 4.90
CA THR A 467 9.85 1.49 6.10
C THR A 467 8.63 2.28 6.59
N ALA A 468 8.17 2.02 7.81
CA ALA A 468 7.04 2.70 8.43
C ALA A 468 7.10 4.22 8.26
N GLY A 469 5.97 4.84 7.93
CA GLY A 469 5.87 6.29 7.75
C GLY A 469 6.24 6.79 6.34
N LEU A 470 6.75 5.94 5.45
CA LEU A 470 7.04 6.30 4.05
C LEU A 470 5.79 6.83 3.33
N GLN A 471 4.64 6.23 3.59
CA GLN A 471 3.37 6.54 2.93
C GLN A 471 2.96 8.03 3.00
N ARG A 472 3.32 8.73 4.08
CA ARG A 472 2.92 10.15 4.28
C ARG A 472 3.61 11.15 3.36
N PHE A 473 4.62 10.72 2.60
CA PHE A 473 5.40 11.55 1.68
C PHE A 473 4.89 11.50 0.23
N SER A 474 3.60 11.26 0.02
CA SER A 474 2.99 11.09 -1.31
C SER A 474 3.67 10.03 -2.16
N VAL A 475 4.02 8.90 -1.51
CA VAL A 475 4.71 7.78 -2.15
C VAL A 475 3.72 6.75 -2.68
N PHE A 476 4.02 6.27 -3.90
CA PHE A 476 3.34 5.22 -4.63
C PHE A 476 4.34 4.06 -4.81
N PRO A 477 4.40 3.11 -3.88
CA PRO A 477 5.35 2.02 -3.96
C PRO A 477 4.92 0.97 -5.00
N TRP A 478 5.89 0.16 -5.44
CA TRP A 478 5.63 -0.99 -6.32
C TRP A 478 6.50 -2.18 -5.90
N SER A 479 6.09 -3.37 -6.32
CA SER A 479 6.71 -4.65 -5.91
C SER A 479 8.04 -4.97 -6.59
N THR A 480 8.72 -3.99 -7.17
CA THR A 480 9.99 -4.09 -7.91
C THR A 480 9.99 -5.01 -9.14
N ASP A 481 11.17 -5.49 -9.53
CA ASP A 481 11.48 -6.18 -10.77
C ASP A 481 10.97 -7.62 -10.78
N VAL A 482 9.64 -7.78 -10.81
CA VAL A 482 8.99 -9.09 -10.84
C VAL A 482 9.25 -9.83 -12.16
N GLY A 483 9.42 -11.15 -12.10
CA GLY A 483 9.52 -11.98 -13.30
C GLY A 483 8.22 -11.99 -14.11
N ARG A 484 8.31 -11.84 -15.45
CA ARG A 484 7.17 -12.04 -16.35
C ARG A 484 6.85 -13.53 -16.43
N SER A 485 6.13 -14.01 -15.42
CA SER A 485 5.75 -15.41 -15.25
C SER A 485 4.44 -15.54 -14.49
N TRP A 486 3.80 -16.71 -14.56
CA TRP A 486 2.63 -16.99 -13.73
C TRP A 486 2.96 -16.92 -12.23
N ALA A 487 4.14 -17.41 -11.83
CA ALA A 487 4.60 -17.28 -10.44
C ALA A 487 4.78 -15.80 -10.03
N GLY A 488 5.24 -14.94 -10.96
CA GLY A 488 5.32 -13.50 -10.75
C GLY A 488 3.93 -12.87 -10.55
N LEU A 489 2.95 -13.23 -11.37
CA LEU A 489 1.57 -12.78 -11.25
C LEU A 489 0.94 -13.22 -9.92
N GLN A 490 1.11 -14.50 -9.55
CA GLN A 490 0.57 -15.09 -8.32
C GLN A 490 1.10 -14.39 -7.05
N ALA A 491 2.34 -13.90 -7.07
CA ALA A 491 2.95 -13.21 -5.93
C ALA A 491 2.31 -11.83 -5.66
N GLN A 492 1.68 -11.19 -6.65
CA GLN A 492 1.23 -9.80 -6.53
C GLN A 492 0.07 -9.62 -5.54
N VAL A 493 -0.86 -10.56 -5.48
CA VAL A 493 -2.04 -10.42 -4.59
C VAL A 493 -1.64 -10.37 -3.11
N PRO A 494 -0.88 -11.34 -2.56
CA PRO A 494 -0.44 -11.27 -1.16
C PRO A 494 0.50 -10.09 -0.89
N ILE A 495 1.36 -9.67 -1.85
CA ILE A 495 2.20 -8.48 -1.70
C ILE A 495 1.35 -7.23 -1.54
N MET A 496 0.35 -7.03 -2.40
CA MET A 496 -0.56 -5.89 -2.32
C MET A 496 -1.34 -5.87 -0.99
N ILE A 497 -1.86 -7.01 -0.55
CA ILE A 497 -2.64 -7.10 0.70
C ILE A 497 -1.76 -6.77 1.91
N ASN A 498 -0.58 -7.41 2.07
CA ASN A 498 0.30 -7.18 3.22
C ASN A 498 0.84 -5.73 3.25
N SER A 499 1.17 -5.18 2.09
CA SER A 499 1.60 -3.77 1.96
C SER A 499 0.48 -2.81 2.33
N ALA A 500 -0.74 -3.05 1.84
CA ALA A 500 -1.92 -2.25 2.14
C ALA A 500 -2.22 -2.23 3.65
N LEU A 501 -2.13 -3.38 4.32
CA LEU A 501 -2.29 -3.51 5.77
C LEU A 501 -1.16 -2.81 6.55
N SER A 502 -0.01 -2.60 5.92
CA SER A 502 1.13 -1.87 6.49
C SER A 502 1.10 -0.34 6.20
N GLY A 503 -0.04 0.17 5.70
CA GLY A 503 -0.28 1.60 5.46
C GLY A 503 -0.01 2.07 4.03
N PHE A 504 0.36 1.19 3.10
CA PHE A 504 0.64 1.53 1.70
C PHE A 504 -0.58 1.32 0.81
N GLY A 505 -1.59 2.19 0.95
CA GLY A 505 -2.85 2.11 0.19
C GLY A 505 -2.69 2.26 -1.32
N TYR A 506 -1.59 2.87 -1.80
CA TYR A 506 -1.25 3.02 -3.23
C TYR A 506 -0.25 1.99 -3.72
N MET A 507 -0.09 0.85 -3.04
CA MET A 507 0.79 -0.24 -3.48
C MET A 507 0.42 -0.73 -4.87
N SER A 508 1.43 -0.90 -5.74
CA SER A 508 1.28 -1.35 -7.12
C SER A 508 2.33 -2.40 -7.50
N HIS A 509 2.36 -2.76 -8.78
CA HIS A 509 3.35 -3.67 -9.35
C HIS A 509 3.61 -3.32 -10.82
N ASP A 510 4.64 -3.92 -11.40
CA ASP A 510 4.91 -3.83 -12.83
C ASP A 510 3.94 -4.72 -13.60
N VAL A 511 2.85 -4.11 -14.11
CA VAL A 511 1.81 -4.83 -14.85
C VAL A 511 2.39 -5.40 -16.14
N GLY A 512 2.25 -6.71 -16.30
CA GLY A 512 2.83 -7.47 -17.41
C GLY A 512 4.15 -8.15 -17.07
N GLY A 513 4.73 -7.87 -15.88
CA GLY A 513 6.02 -8.39 -15.41
C GLY A 513 7.23 -7.66 -16.00
N PHE A 514 8.20 -7.31 -15.14
CA PHE A 514 9.40 -6.55 -15.52
C PHE A 514 10.43 -7.42 -16.23
N ALA A 515 10.96 -8.43 -15.52
CA ALA A 515 12.03 -9.27 -16.02
C ALA A 515 11.46 -10.31 -17.00
N VAL A 516 11.75 -10.09 -18.27
CA VAL A 516 11.25 -10.92 -19.37
C VAL A 516 12.27 -11.98 -19.74
N ASP A 517 11.81 -13.25 -19.87
CA ASP A 517 12.61 -14.31 -20.45
C ASP A 517 12.89 -13.99 -21.94
N PRO A 518 14.16 -13.81 -22.34
CA PRO A 518 14.51 -13.51 -23.73
C PRO A 518 14.07 -14.60 -24.74
N GLU A 519 13.94 -15.84 -24.29
CA GLU A 519 13.51 -16.97 -25.11
C GLU A 519 11.99 -17.01 -25.32
N ASN A 520 11.22 -16.38 -24.38
CA ASN A 520 9.77 -16.33 -24.47
C ASN A 520 9.23 -14.93 -24.08
N PRO A 521 9.53 -13.87 -24.88
CA PRO A 521 9.20 -12.49 -24.52
C PRO A 521 7.72 -12.16 -24.65
N VAL A 522 6.92 -13.01 -25.28
CA VAL A 522 5.50 -12.79 -25.57
C VAL A 522 4.68 -13.96 -25.02
N ASN A 523 3.82 -13.67 -24.06
CA ASN A 523 2.77 -14.56 -23.60
C ASN A 523 1.49 -13.73 -23.46
N GLU A 524 0.63 -13.77 -24.49
CA GLU A 524 -0.58 -12.96 -24.56
C GLU A 524 -1.57 -13.28 -23.43
N GLU A 525 -1.71 -14.58 -23.07
CA GLU A 525 -2.62 -14.96 -22.00
C GLU A 525 -2.15 -14.39 -20.66
N LEU A 526 -0.89 -14.58 -20.33
CA LEU A 526 -0.31 -14.03 -19.08
C LEU A 526 -0.44 -12.51 -19.04
N TYR A 527 -0.14 -11.82 -20.16
CA TYR A 527 -0.25 -10.38 -20.24
C TYR A 527 -1.72 -9.92 -20.07
N ALA A 528 -2.67 -10.63 -20.70
CA ALA A 528 -4.11 -10.35 -20.53
C ALA A 528 -4.56 -10.48 -19.06
N ARG A 529 -4.19 -11.57 -18.40
CA ARG A 529 -4.52 -11.80 -16.99
C ARG A 529 -3.85 -10.78 -16.07
N TRP A 530 -2.64 -10.34 -16.43
CA TRP A 530 -1.95 -9.28 -15.68
C TRP A 530 -2.59 -7.90 -15.87
N LEU A 531 -3.01 -7.54 -17.09
CA LEU A 531 -3.79 -6.32 -17.33
C LEU A 531 -5.12 -6.32 -16.56
N GLN A 532 -5.79 -7.47 -16.48
CA GLN A 532 -7.02 -7.65 -15.71
C GLN A 532 -6.79 -7.39 -14.22
N LEU A 533 -5.71 -7.94 -13.63
CA LEU A 533 -5.31 -7.61 -12.27
C LEU A 533 -4.97 -6.11 -12.15
N GLY A 534 -4.24 -5.54 -13.11
CA GLY A 534 -3.85 -4.14 -13.16
C GLY A 534 -5.03 -3.15 -13.13
N LEU A 535 -6.17 -3.52 -13.71
CA LEU A 535 -7.41 -2.73 -13.65
C LEU A 535 -7.83 -2.45 -12.20
N PHE A 536 -7.67 -3.42 -11.30
CA PHE A 536 -8.02 -3.36 -9.89
C PHE A 536 -6.78 -3.29 -8.97
N THR A 537 -5.79 -2.49 -9.39
CA THR A 537 -4.67 -2.05 -8.55
C THR A 537 -4.71 -0.53 -8.36
N PRO A 538 -4.20 0.01 -7.25
CA PRO A 538 -4.23 1.45 -7.01
C PRO A 538 -3.59 2.27 -8.13
N VAL A 539 -2.44 1.83 -8.66
CA VAL A 539 -1.77 2.43 -9.82
C VAL A 539 -1.74 1.43 -10.97
N PHE A 540 -2.32 1.78 -12.09
CA PHE A 540 -2.33 0.96 -13.31
C PHE A 540 -1.19 1.37 -14.23
N ARG A 541 0.00 0.81 -14.00
CA ARG A 541 1.23 1.11 -14.76
C ARG A 541 1.78 -0.17 -15.39
N THR A 542 1.78 -0.25 -16.73
CA THR A 542 2.55 -1.28 -17.42
C THR A 542 4.05 -0.93 -17.40
N HIS A 543 4.90 -1.90 -17.04
CA HIS A 543 6.36 -1.72 -17.04
C HIS A 543 7.08 -3.03 -17.30
N SER A 544 8.11 -2.98 -18.14
CA SER A 544 8.87 -4.16 -18.52
C SER A 544 10.19 -3.81 -19.20
N THR A 545 11.11 -4.78 -19.30
CA THR A 545 12.34 -4.66 -20.09
C THR A 545 12.05 -4.56 -21.59
N VAL A 546 11.00 -5.23 -22.09
CA VAL A 546 10.58 -5.18 -23.51
C VAL A 546 9.06 -5.34 -23.62
N LYS A 547 8.45 -4.78 -24.67
CA LYS A 547 7.01 -4.95 -24.96
C LYS A 547 6.11 -4.68 -23.75
N ALA A 548 6.27 -3.52 -23.15
CA ALA A 548 5.46 -3.10 -22.01
C ALA A 548 4.03 -2.69 -22.43
N GLU A 549 3.89 -2.12 -23.63
CA GLU A 549 2.66 -1.54 -24.11
C GLU A 549 1.73 -2.60 -24.73
N PRO A 550 0.40 -2.50 -24.51
CA PRO A 550 -0.57 -3.51 -24.96
C PRO A 550 -0.66 -3.67 -26.49
N TYR A 551 -0.30 -2.68 -27.28
CA TYR A 551 -0.36 -2.76 -28.74
C TYR A 551 0.68 -3.72 -29.35
N HIS A 552 1.65 -4.21 -28.58
CA HIS A 552 2.64 -5.20 -29.05
C HIS A 552 2.10 -6.63 -29.15
N TYR A 553 0.94 -6.91 -28.60
CA TYR A 553 0.35 -8.25 -28.52
C TYR A 553 -0.82 -8.35 -29.49
N THR A 554 -0.58 -8.96 -30.64
CA THR A 554 -1.47 -8.86 -31.83
C THR A 554 -2.24 -10.13 -32.16
N ALA A 555 -2.19 -11.15 -31.30
CA ALA A 555 -2.97 -12.35 -31.52
C ALA A 555 -4.50 -12.04 -31.58
N PRO A 556 -5.28 -12.77 -32.39
CA PRO A 556 -6.70 -12.48 -32.59
C PRO A 556 -7.48 -12.40 -31.29
N GLY A 557 -8.30 -11.34 -31.14
CA GLY A 557 -9.16 -11.10 -29.99
C GLY A 557 -8.52 -10.41 -28.79
N TYR A 558 -7.18 -10.39 -28.67
CA TYR A 558 -6.51 -9.79 -27.50
C TYR A 558 -6.56 -8.25 -27.51
N GLN A 559 -6.40 -7.61 -28.67
CA GLN A 559 -6.38 -6.15 -28.75
C GLN A 559 -7.70 -5.52 -28.25
N GLU A 560 -8.85 -6.09 -28.63
CA GLU A 560 -10.14 -5.59 -28.18
C GLU A 560 -10.33 -5.82 -26.67
N ALA A 561 -9.86 -6.97 -26.15
CA ALA A 561 -9.88 -7.25 -24.72
C ALA A 561 -9.02 -6.23 -23.94
N PHE A 562 -7.81 -5.93 -24.43
CA PHE A 562 -6.91 -4.96 -23.78
C PHE A 562 -7.51 -3.54 -23.79
N LYS A 563 -8.09 -3.10 -24.91
CA LYS A 563 -8.77 -1.81 -25.01
C LYS A 563 -9.94 -1.73 -24.02
N LYS A 564 -10.76 -2.78 -23.94
CA LYS A 564 -11.86 -2.88 -22.96
C LYS A 564 -11.34 -2.72 -21.54
N ILE A 565 -10.27 -3.44 -21.18
CA ILE A 565 -9.68 -3.39 -19.83
C ILE A 565 -9.14 -1.98 -19.51
N VAL A 566 -8.35 -1.38 -20.42
CA VAL A 566 -7.79 -0.05 -20.17
C VAL A 566 -8.87 1.02 -20.14
N LYS A 567 -9.89 0.96 -20.99
CA LYS A 567 -11.05 1.88 -20.95
C LYS A 567 -11.86 1.72 -19.66
N ALA A 568 -12.06 0.49 -19.18
CA ALA A 568 -12.77 0.24 -17.93
C ALA A 568 -12.10 0.96 -16.74
N ARG A 569 -10.77 1.15 -16.74
CA ARG A 569 -10.08 1.92 -15.69
C ARG A 569 -10.63 3.34 -15.56
N TYR A 570 -11.01 3.96 -16.66
CA TYR A 570 -11.59 5.32 -16.70
C TYR A 570 -13.06 5.33 -16.29
N GLU A 571 -13.80 4.27 -16.59
CA GLU A 571 -15.18 4.11 -16.12
C GLU A 571 -15.23 4.02 -14.58
N TRP A 572 -14.22 3.38 -13.95
CA TRP A 572 -14.11 3.23 -12.50
C TRP A 572 -13.54 4.47 -11.77
N LEU A 573 -13.16 5.56 -12.46
CA LEU A 573 -12.54 6.74 -11.83
C LEU A 573 -13.35 7.33 -10.66
N PRO A 574 -14.69 7.49 -10.72
CA PRO A 574 -15.43 8.04 -9.58
C PRO A 574 -15.33 7.16 -8.33
N TYR A 575 -15.40 5.84 -8.51
CA TYR A 575 -15.24 4.88 -7.42
C TYR A 575 -13.80 4.88 -6.88
N ASN A 576 -12.80 4.82 -7.76
CA ASN A 576 -11.38 4.80 -7.40
C ASN A 576 -10.96 6.09 -6.68
N TYR A 577 -11.49 7.24 -7.09
CA TYR A 577 -11.20 8.51 -6.44
C TYR A 577 -11.81 8.59 -5.03
N THR A 578 -12.97 8.00 -4.84
CA THR A 578 -13.57 7.83 -3.51
C THR A 578 -12.72 6.92 -2.62
N LEU A 579 -12.14 5.84 -3.15
CA LEU A 579 -11.20 5.00 -2.40
C LEU A 579 -9.92 5.76 -2.01
N ALA A 580 -9.42 6.65 -2.88
CA ALA A 580 -8.30 7.54 -2.55
C ALA A 580 -8.64 8.48 -1.38
N TYR A 581 -9.85 9.02 -1.36
CA TYR A 581 -10.34 9.83 -0.24
C TYR A 581 -10.47 8.98 1.05
N GLU A 582 -11.06 7.78 1.00
CA GLU A 582 -11.14 6.88 2.15
C GLU A 582 -9.75 6.57 2.74
N ASN A 583 -8.77 6.33 1.87
CA ASN A 583 -7.38 6.10 2.29
C ASN A 583 -6.78 7.34 2.97
N ALA A 584 -6.98 8.52 2.43
CA ALA A 584 -6.45 9.78 2.98
C ALA A 584 -7.05 10.12 4.34
N VAL A 585 -8.36 9.89 4.57
CA VAL A 585 -9.04 10.28 5.82
C VAL A 585 -9.04 9.20 6.90
N SER A 586 -8.98 7.91 6.50
CA SER A 586 -9.11 6.78 7.43
C SER A 586 -7.95 5.78 7.39
N GLY A 587 -7.10 5.82 6.35
CA GLY A 587 -6.09 4.82 6.09
C GLY A 587 -6.64 3.53 5.50
N ALA A 588 -7.94 3.45 5.18
CA ALA A 588 -8.54 2.26 4.56
C ALA A 588 -7.97 2.10 3.13
N PRO A 589 -7.26 1.01 2.82
CA PRO A 589 -6.61 0.85 1.52
C PRO A 589 -7.63 0.51 0.41
N PHE A 590 -7.20 0.58 -0.84
CA PHE A 590 -7.98 0.13 -1.99
C PHE A 590 -8.18 -1.38 -1.98
N VAL A 591 -7.08 -2.11 -1.81
CA VAL A 591 -7.02 -3.58 -1.72
C VAL A 591 -7.22 -4.00 -0.27
N ARG A 592 -8.26 -4.76 0.02
CA ARG A 592 -8.62 -5.21 1.38
C ARG A 592 -8.76 -6.72 1.40
N PRO A 593 -8.18 -7.42 2.37
CA PRO A 593 -8.44 -8.86 2.51
C PRO A 593 -9.91 -9.12 2.86
N LEU A 594 -10.39 -10.34 2.62
CA LEU A 594 -11.82 -10.66 2.83
C LEU A 594 -12.26 -10.50 4.28
N ASN A 595 -11.35 -10.68 5.25
CA ASN A 595 -11.59 -10.51 6.68
C ASN A 595 -11.32 -9.07 7.20
N PHE A 596 -11.15 -8.07 6.33
CA PHE A 596 -10.77 -6.71 6.75
C PHE A 596 -11.74 -6.06 7.73
N TYR A 597 -13.03 -6.35 7.60
CA TYR A 597 -14.12 -5.82 8.43
C TYR A 597 -14.75 -6.85 9.37
N ASP A 598 -14.18 -8.05 9.45
CA ASP A 598 -14.73 -9.10 10.29
C ASP A 598 -14.44 -8.82 11.76
N THR A 599 -15.50 -8.76 12.56
CA THR A 599 -15.44 -8.67 14.03
C THR A 599 -15.61 -10.04 14.68
N GLU A 600 -16.08 -11.02 13.91
CA GLU A 600 -16.19 -12.41 14.30
C GLU A 600 -15.07 -13.21 13.64
N LYS A 601 -14.44 -14.11 14.40
CA LYS A 601 -13.37 -14.96 13.85
C LYS A 601 -13.91 -15.82 12.72
N ASN A 602 -13.58 -15.50 11.49
CA ASN A 602 -13.85 -16.31 10.33
C ASN A 602 -12.54 -16.99 9.87
N GLU A 603 -12.30 -18.22 10.35
CA GLU A 603 -11.10 -18.99 10.01
C GLU A 603 -11.00 -19.23 8.49
N ALA A 604 -12.13 -19.32 7.78
CA ALA A 604 -12.15 -19.57 6.35
C ALA A 604 -11.52 -18.42 5.52
N THR A 605 -11.56 -17.17 6.02
CA THR A 605 -11.00 -16.01 5.31
C THR A 605 -9.57 -15.66 5.72
N ALA A 606 -9.03 -16.33 6.76
CA ALA A 606 -7.71 -16.01 7.32
C ALA A 606 -6.54 -16.30 6.37
N ASP A 607 -6.71 -17.25 5.45
CA ASP A 607 -5.65 -17.73 4.54
C ASP A 607 -5.92 -17.44 3.06
N ILE A 608 -7.06 -16.80 2.72
CA ILE A 608 -7.40 -16.48 1.33
C ILE A 608 -6.46 -15.38 0.82
N GLN A 609 -5.70 -15.68 -0.23
CA GLN A 609 -4.60 -14.84 -0.72
C GLN A 609 -4.61 -14.62 -2.24
N ASP A 610 -5.63 -15.10 -2.95
CA ASP A 610 -5.75 -15.08 -4.41
C ASP A 610 -6.97 -14.29 -4.89
N GLU A 611 -7.67 -13.64 -3.94
CA GLU A 611 -8.78 -12.73 -4.16
C GLU A 611 -8.88 -11.69 -3.04
N TYR A 612 -9.53 -10.57 -3.30
CA TYR A 612 -9.60 -9.44 -2.36
C TYR A 612 -10.83 -8.56 -2.59
N LEU A 613 -11.14 -7.71 -1.63
CA LEU A 613 -12.13 -6.65 -1.80
C LEU A 613 -11.47 -5.39 -2.38
N TRP A 614 -12.07 -4.82 -3.43
CA TRP A 614 -11.79 -3.50 -3.96
C TRP A 614 -12.75 -2.48 -3.33
N GLY A 615 -12.27 -1.78 -2.32
CA GLY A 615 -13.13 -1.04 -1.41
C GLY A 615 -13.88 -1.98 -0.46
N ARG A 616 -15.17 -1.72 -0.22
CA ARG A 616 -15.96 -2.45 0.80
C ARG A 616 -16.82 -3.57 0.21
N ASN A 617 -17.38 -3.35 -0.95
CA ASN A 617 -18.49 -4.17 -1.46
C ASN A 617 -18.23 -4.78 -2.84
N VAL A 618 -17.01 -4.71 -3.35
CA VAL A 618 -16.61 -5.29 -4.64
C VAL A 618 -15.57 -6.37 -4.40
N LEU A 619 -15.86 -7.61 -4.79
CA LEU A 619 -14.95 -8.75 -4.71
C LEU A 619 -14.26 -8.93 -6.06
N VAL A 620 -12.94 -8.99 -6.06
CA VAL A 620 -12.09 -9.20 -7.25
C VAL A 620 -11.37 -10.53 -7.12
N ALA A 621 -11.58 -11.41 -8.08
CA ALA A 621 -11.04 -12.77 -8.09
C ALA A 621 -10.24 -13.02 -9.39
N PRO A 622 -8.97 -12.56 -9.49
CA PRO A 622 -8.18 -12.69 -10.71
C PRO A 622 -7.84 -14.14 -11.04
N VAL A 623 -7.71 -14.47 -12.33
CA VAL A 623 -7.19 -15.76 -12.77
C VAL A 623 -5.67 -15.72 -12.71
N LEU A 624 -5.08 -16.61 -11.92
CA LEU A 624 -3.65 -16.62 -11.60
C LEU A 624 -2.91 -17.85 -12.17
N ASP A 625 -3.60 -18.77 -12.83
CA ASP A 625 -3.03 -19.98 -13.42
C ASP A 625 -3.24 -20.05 -14.94
N PRO A 626 -2.30 -20.64 -15.68
CA PRO A 626 -2.38 -20.72 -17.14
C PRO A 626 -3.53 -21.63 -17.63
N GLY A 627 -4.14 -21.25 -18.76
CA GLY A 627 -5.15 -22.04 -19.46
C GLY A 627 -6.49 -22.17 -18.74
N LYS A 628 -6.71 -21.41 -17.65
CA LYS A 628 -7.96 -21.47 -16.88
C LYS A 628 -9.03 -20.55 -17.48
N THR A 629 -10.21 -21.10 -17.66
CA THR A 629 -11.44 -20.39 -18.09
C THR A 629 -12.52 -20.37 -17.00
N SER A 630 -12.21 -20.89 -15.82
CA SER A 630 -12.97 -20.84 -14.57
C SER A 630 -12.02 -20.87 -13.38
N ARG A 631 -12.51 -20.45 -12.22
CA ARG A 631 -11.82 -20.56 -10.93
C ARG A 631 -12.80 -20.67 -9.77
N GLU A 632 -12.36 -21.28 -8.69
CA GLU A 632 -13.09 -21.22 -7.41
C GLU A 632 -12.98 -19.81 -6.82
N VAL A 633 -14.10 -19.29 -6.30
CA VAL A 633 -14.21 -18.00 -5.61
C VAL A 633 -14.90 -18.22 -4.27
N TYR A 634 -14.31 -17.74 -3.19
CA TYR A 634 -14.94 -17.70 -1.89
C TYR A 634 -15.80 -16.44 -1.74
N PHE A 635 -17.09 -16.62 -1.59
CA PHE A 635 -18.02 -15.54 -1.32
C PHE A 635 -18.22 -15.39 0.20
N PRO A 636 -17.84 -14.26 0.81
CA PRO A 636 -18.20 -13.96 2.20
C PRO A 636 -19.73 -13.92 2.38
N ALA A 637 -20.20 -14.00 3.63
CA ALA A 637 -21.62 -13.98 3.95
C ALA A 637 -22.38 -12.84 3.26
N GLY A 638 -23.51 -13.20 2.66
CA GLY A 638 -24.40 -12.29 1.93
C GLY A 638 -24.66 -12.74 0.50
N LYS A 639 -25.39 -11.91 -0.23
CA LYS A 639 -25.73 -12.13 -1.64
C LYS A 639 -24.79 -11.31 -2.53
N TRP A 640 -24.29 -11.92 -3.60
CA TRP A 640 -23.32 -11.34 -4.52
C TRP A 640 -23.81 -11.47 -5.97
N TYR A 641 -23.52 -10.49 -6.80
CA TYR A 641 -23.88 -10.41 -8.21
C TYR A 641 -22.63 -10.32 -9.07
N SER A 642 -22.55 -11.09 -10.16
CA SER A 642 -21.49 -10.92 -11.14
C SER A 642 -21.63 -9.59 -11.86
N LEU A 643 -20.53 -8.84 -12.03
CA LEU A 643 -20.55 -7.59 -12.81
C LEU A 643 -20.57 -7.84 -14.32
N GLU A 644 -20.10 -8.99 -14.80
CA GLU A 644 -20.13 -9.37 -16.22
C GLU A 644 -21.51 -9.89 -16.64
N ASN A 645 -22.18 -10.63 -15.74
CA ASN A 645 -23.52 -11.15 -15.98
C ASN A 645 -24.34 -11.05 -14.68
N THR A 646 -25.12 -9.98 -14.57
CA THR A 646 -25.87 -9.64 -13.37
C THR A 646 -27.01 -10.62 -13.03
N ASP A 647 -27.38 -11.52 -13.96
CA ASP A 647 -28.33 -12.60 -13.69
C ASP A 647 -27.71 -13.72 -12.85
N LYS A 648 -26.37 -13.82 -12.83
CA LYS A 648 -25.65 -14.79 -11.98
C LYS A 648 -25.54 -14.26 -10.57
N VAL A 649 -26.19 -14.98 -9.65
CA VAL A 649 -26.26 -14.63 -8.22
C VAL A 649 -25.60 -15.72 -7.39
N PHE A 650 -24.80 -15.31 -6.41
CA PHE A 650 -24.07 -16.18 -5.51
C PHE A 650 -24.42 -15.85 -4.05
N ASN A 651 -24.58 -16.89 -3.24
CA ASN A 651 -24.87 -16.73 -1.81
C ASN A 651 -23.72 -17.28 -0.98
N GLY A 652 -23.11 -16.44 -0.15
CA GLY A 652 -22.07 -16.80 0.80
C GLY A 652 -22.61 -16.98 2.22
N PRO A 653 -21.82 -17.62 3.13
CA PRO A 653 -20.45 -18.07 2.88
C PRO A 653 -20.40 -19.36 2.05
N ALA A 654 -19.67 -19.37 0.96
CA ALA A 654 -19.50 -20.54 0.08
C ALA A 654 -18.31 -20.34 -0.89
N THR A 655 -17.64 -21.44 -1.25
CA THR A 655 -16.70 -21.47 -2.37
C THR A 655 -17.44 -22.04 -3.60
N ILE A 656 -17.44 -21.29 -4.69
CA ILE A 656 -18.19 -21.62 -5.90
C ILE A 656 -17.30 -21.46 -7.12
N GLU A 657 -17.36 -22.41 -8.06
CA GLU A 657 -16.67 -22.32 -9.33
C GLU A 657 -17.35 -21.27 -10.24
N CYS A 658 -16.59 -20.25 -10.66
CA CYS A 658 -17.04 -19.15 -11.48
C CYS A 658 -16.34 -19.16 -12.84
N GLU A 659 -17.10 -18.93 -13.91
CA GLU A 659 -16.54 -18.74 -15.24
C GLU A 659 -15.65 -17.51 -15.30
N ALA A 660 -14.53 -17.66 -16.00
CA ALA A 660 -13.50 -16.62 -16.16
C ALA A 660 -12.90 -16.69 -17.58
N PRO A 661 -13.69 -16.45 -18.63
CA PRO A 661 -13.17 -16.44 -19.99
C PRO A 661 -12.05 -15.42 -20.14
N LEU A 662 -11.18 -15.61 -21.12
CA LEU A 662 -9.91 -14.87 -21.24
C LEU A 662 -10.06 -13.34 -21.27
N HIS A 663 -11.18 -12.84 -21.80
CA HIS A 663 -11.44 -11.38 -21.92
C HIS A 663 -12.10 -10.75 -20.69
N THR A 664 -12.29 -11.53 -19.59
CA THR A 664 -12.93 -11.04 -18.36
C THR A 664 -12.12 -11.37 -17.11
N ILE A 665 -12.26 -10.54 -16.11
CA ILE A 665 -11.85 -10.82 -14.74
C ILE A 665 -13.10 -11.02 -13.90
N PRO A 666 -13.23 -12.12 -13.13
CA PRO A 666 -14.36 -12.30 -12.22
C PRO A 666 -14.38 -11.20 -11.16
N VAL A 667 -15.44 -10.39 -11.19
CA VAL A 667 -15.71 -9.30 -10.24
C VAL A 667 -17.16 -9.36 -9.83
N PHE A 668 -17.41 -9.23 -8.53
CA PHE A 668 -18.73 -9.36 -7.95
C PHE A 668 -19.06 -8.19 -7.03
N ALA A 669 -20.30 -7.72 -7.07
CA ALA A 669 -20.81 -6.71 -6.16
C ALA A 669 -21.72 -7.34 -5.12
N LYS A 670 -21.61 -6.92 -3.87
CA LYS A 670 -22.47 -7.34 -2.78
C LYS A 670 -23.84 -6.69 -2.91
N ALA A 671 -24.91 -7.37 -2.52
CA ALA A 671 -26.23 -6.74 -2.42
C ALA A 671 -26.15 -5.47 -1.53
N GLY A 672 -26.80 -4.39 -1.98
CA GLY A 672 -26.69 -3.05 -1.40
C GLY A 672 -25.47 -2.24 -1.85
N ALA A 673 -24.59 -2.78 -2.70
CA ALA A 673 -23.45 -2.03 -3.21
C ALA A 673 -23.88 -0.86 -4.11
N PHE A 674 -23.25 0.30 -3.91
CA PHE A 674 -23.24 1.41 -4.86
C PHE A 674 -21.88 1.44 -5.56
N ILE A 675 -21.91 1.50 -6.89
CA ILE A 675 -20.70 1.64 -7.72
C ILE A 675 -20.91 2.84 -8.66
N PRO A 676 -20.41 4.04 -8.29
CA PRO A 676 -20.41 5.18 -9.19
C PRO A 676 -19.38 4.99 -10.29
N MET A 677 -19.78 5.23 -11.54
CA MET A 677 -18.97 5.08 -12.73
C MET A 677 -19.11 6.29 -13.66
N ALA A 678 -18.13 6.46 -14.55
CA ALA A 678 -18.26 7.34 -15.72
C ALA A 678 -18.73 6.52 -16.93
N ASP A 679 -19.81 6.95 -17.58
CA ASP A 679 -20.45 6.24 -18.69
C ASP A 679 -20.11 6.83 -20.07
N TYR A 680 -18.95 7.46 -20.20
CA TYR A 680 -18.48 8.14 -21.40
C TYR A 680 -16.99 7.89 -21.67
N GLU A 681 -16.60 7.98 -22.93
CA GLU A 681 -15.22 7.78 -23.33
C GLU A 681 -14.31 8.94 -22.92
N MET A 682 -13.14 8.62 -22.41
CA MET A 682 -12.09 9.56 -22.05
C MET A 682 -10.76 9.15 -22.69
N ARG A 683 -10.00 10.15 -23.21
CA ARG A 683 -8.64 9.94 -23.71
C ARG A 683 -7.60 10.03 -22.59
N SER A 684 -7.95 10.76 -21.52
CA SER A 684 -7.19 10.93 -20.30
C SER A 684 -8.11 11.44 -19.20
N THR A 685 -7.66 11.44 -17.95
CA THR A 685 -8.38 11.97 -16.78
C THR A 685 -8.67 13.49 -16.90
N GLU A 686 -7.94 14.24 -17.75
CA GLU A 686 -8.23 15.66 -18.07
C GLU A 686 -9.62 15.85 -18.72
N LYS A 687 -10.20 14.76 -19.25
CA LYS A 687 -11.53 14.77 -19.88
C LYS A 687 -12.64 14.27 -18.94
N TYR A 688 -12.29 14.07 -17.67
CA TYR A 688 -13.27 13.68 -16.66
C TYR A 688 -14.31 14.79 -16.43
N ASP A 689 -15.59 14.40 -16.51
CA ASP A 689 -16.73 15.29 -16.33
C ASP A 689 -17.49 14.96 -15.02
N PRO A 690 -17.27 15.75 -13.95
CA PRO A 690 -17.95 15.51 -12.68
C PRO A 690 -19.43 15.91 -12.67
N SER A 691 -19.97 16.40 -13.79
CA SER A 691 -21.39 16.77 -13.88
C SER A 691 -22.30 15.58 -14.13
N ARG A 692 -21.76 14.39 -14.44
CA ARG A 692 -22.57 13.21 -14.76
C ARG A 692 -21.97 11.91 -14.27
N TYR A 693 -22.83 11.07 -13.69
CA TYR A 693 -22.46 9.76 -13.13
C TYR A 693 -23.48 8.68 -13.50
N LEU A 694 -22.96 7.49 -13.78
CA LEU A 694 -23.72 6.25 -13.73
C LEU A 694 -23.61 5.68 -12.31
N ILE A 695 -24.73 5.52 -11.62
CA ILE A 695 -24.78 4.95 -10.28
C ILE A 695 -25.38 3.56 -10.35
N LYS A 696 -24.55 2.53 -10.32
CA LYS A 696 -25.02 1.14 -10.21
C LYS A 696 -25.40 0.84 -8.76
N TYR A 697 -26.59 0.32 -8.54
CA TYR A 697 -27.06 -0.16 -7.25
C TYR A 697 -27.55 -1.61 -7.37
N PHE A 698 -27.08 -2.47 -6.50
CA PHE A 698 -27.41 -3.90 -6.47
C PHE A 698 -28.48 -4.17 -5.42
N SER A 699 -29.73 -4.44 -5.85
CA SER A 699 -30.89 -4.66 -4.98
C SER A 699 -30.71 -5.89 -4.06
N GLY A 700 -31.38 -5.89 -2.91
CA GLY A 700 -31.44 -7.04 -1.99
C GLY A 700 -30.75 -6.84 -0.63
N ALA A 701 -30.56 -5.59 -0.19
CA ALA A 701 -30.19 -5.26 1.18
C ALA A 701 -31.21 -4.29 1.80
N ASP A 702 -31.66 -4.56 3.02
CA ASP A 702 -32.66 -3.72 3.70
C ASP A 702 -32.21 -2.27 3.85
N LYS A 703 -30.92 -2.05 4.10
CA LYS A 703 -30.29 -0.74 4.22
C LYS A 703 -28.85 -0.79 3.71
N SER A 704 -28.47 0.24 2.94
CA SER A 704 -27.07 0.46 2.55
C SER A 704 -26.75 1.94 2.37
N GLU A 705 -25.46 2.25 2.52
CA GLU A 705 -24.96 3.62 2.48
C GLU A 705 -23.69 3.69 1.61
N TYR A 706 -23.48 4.81 0.92
CA TYR A 706 -22.26 5.10 0.19
C TYR A 706 -22.06 6.61 0.09
N SER A 707 -20.82 7.08 0.18
CA SER A 707 -20.47 8.49 0.00
C SER A 707 -19.51 8.61 -1.19
N LEU A 708 -19.93 9.26 -2.26
CA LEU A 708 -19.11 9.57 -3.42
C LEU A 708 -18.34 10.88 -3.15
N PHE A 709 -17.04 10.81 -3.22
CA PHE A 709 -16.16 11.98 -3.05
C PHE A 709 -15.88 12.68 -4.37
N ASP A 710 -15.93 14.03 -4.36
CA ASP A 710 -15.47 14.85 -5.47
C ASP A 710 -14.91 16.20 -4.98
N ASP A 711 -13.87 16.72 -5.66
CA ASP A 711 -13.25 18.02 -5.43
C ASP A 711 -12.74 18.64 -6.75
N ASP A 712 -11.86 19.65 -6.68
CA ASP A 712 -11.25 20.26 -7.87
C ASP A 712 -10.15 19.41 -8.53
N ARG A 713 -9.80 18.24 -7.96
CA ARG A 713 -8.79 17.25 -8.42
C ARG A 713 -7.33 17.76 -8.46
N THR A 714 -7.10 18.98 -8.02
CA THR A 714 -5.79 19.66 -8.09
C THR A 714 -5.28 20.18 -6.76
N SER A 715 -6.16 20.74 -5.91
CA SER A 715 -5.79 21.34 -4.63
C SER A 715 -5.25 20.31 -3.64
N THR A 716 -4.16 20.65 -2.95
CA THR A 716 -3.50 19.76 -1.99
C THR A 716 -4.19 19.72 -0.62
N ARG A 717 -4.91 20.80 -0.25
CA ARG A 717 -5.52 20.98 1.08
C ARG A 717 -7.04 20.89 1.08
N THR A 718 -7.59 20.23 0.09
CA THR A 718 -9.04 20.15 -0.10
C THR A 718 -9.77 19.51 1.09
N ILE A 719 -9.19 18.46 1.70
CA ILE A 719 -9.75 17.77 2.87
C ILE A 719 -9.64 18.64 4.12
N GLU A 720 -8.48 19.22 4.41
CA GLU A 720 -8.22 20.05 5.59
C GLU A 720 -9.05 21.33 5.59
N GLU A 721 -9.25 21.91 4.40
CA GLU A 721 -10.04 23.14 4.21
C GLU A 721 -11.54 22.86 3.99
N ASN A 722 -11.95 21.58 4.01
CA ASN A 722 -13.32 21.13 3.74
C ASN A 722 -13.85 21.62 2.37
N LYS A 723 -12.95 21.78 1.38
CA LYS A 723 -13.24 22.23 0.01
C LYS A 723 -13.49 21.06 -0.93
N TYR A 724 -14.42 20.23 -0.58
CA TYR A 724 -14.85 19.05 -1.34
C TYR A 724 -16.37 18.87 -1.21
N GLN A 725 -16.90 17.89 -1.89
CA GLN A 725 -18.27 17.43 -1.74
C GLN A 725 -18.28 15.91 -1.53
N LEU A 726 -18.98 15.47 -0.49
CA LEU A 726 -19.46 14.09 -0.38
C LEU A 726 -20.91 14.07 -0.84
N ILE A 727 -21.23 13.22 -1.80
CA ILE A 727 -22.58 12.95 -2.25
C ILE A 727 -22.99 11.64 -1.58
N ASN A 728 -23.86 11.74 -0.59
CA ASN A 728 -24.29 10.63 0.26
C ASN A 728 -25.51 9.96 -0.33
N PHE A 729 -25.45 8.65 -0.54
CA PHE A 729 -26.54 7.79 -0.94
C PHE A 729 -26.96 6.90 0.22
N LEU A 730 -28.24 6.92 0.57
CA LEU A 730 -28.84 6.04 1.55
C LEU A 730 -29.99 5.26 0.90
N ALA A 731 -29.78 3.97 0.65
CA ALA A 731 -30.83 3.08 0.19
C ALA A 731 -31.56 2.41 1.37
N ARG A 732 -32.87 2.27 1.23
CA ARG A 732 -33.74 1.44 2.08
C ARG A 732 -34.67 0.65 1.16
N GLU A 733 -34.71 -0.66 1.38
CA GLU A 733 -35.42 -1.58 0.51
C GLU A 733 -36.25 -2.58 1.32
N ASN A 734 -37.44 -2.87 0.82
CA ASN A 734 -38.30 -3.96 1.28
C ASN A 734 -39.09 -4.55 0.09
N ASP A 735 -40.04 -5.41 0.33
CA ASP A 735 -40.81 -6.08 -0.71
C ASP A 735 -41.73 -5.13 -1.55
N GLU A 736 -42.06 -3.95 -1.02
CA GLU A 736 -42.97 -3.00 -1.65
C GLU A 736 -42.26 -1.78 -2.23
N PHE A 737 -41.12 -1.36 -1.61
CA PHE A 737 -40.44 -0.12 -1.96
C PHE A 737 -38.94 -0.26 -1.96
N LEU A 738 -38.30 0.48 -2.87
CA LEU A 738 -36.89 0.88 -2.78
C LEU A 738 -36.84 2.41 -2.77
N THR A 739 -36.12 2.97 -1.80
CA THR A 739 -35.85 4.41 -1.76
C THR A 739 -34.33 4.64 -1.74
N ILE A 740 -33.83 5.58 -2.54
CA ILE A 740 -32.44 6.04 -2.50
C ILE A 740 -32.46 7.54 -2.20
N SER A 741 -32.14 7.90 -0.97
CA SER A 741 -32.03 9.31 -0.56
C SER A 741 -30.64 9.83 -0.90
N ILE A 742 -30.58 11.08 -1.39
CA ILE A 742 -29.37 11.77 -1.82
C ILE A 742 -29.25 13.08 -1.07
N ASP A 743 -28.11 13.33 -0.45
CA ASP A 743 -27.75 14.61 0.15
C ASP A 743 -26.25 14.88 0.02
N THR A 744 -25.75 15.98 0.58
CA THR A 744 -24.32 16.38 0.49
C THR A 744 -23.74 16.81 1.81
N GLU A 745 -22.44 16.58 1.95
CA GLU A 745 -21.56 17.16 2.99
C GLU A 745 -20.39 17.88 2.34
N GLY A 746 -19.75 18.80 3.09
CA GLY A 746 -18.61 19.61 2.64
C GLY A 746 -19.06 20.99 2.13
N TYR A 747 -18.07 21.92 2.01
CA TYR A 747 -18.37 23.31 1.59
C TYR A 747 -18.40 23.45 0.06
N GLY A 748 -18.14 22.37 -0.68
CA GLY A 748 -17.97 22.40 -2.13
C GLY A 748 -16.62 23.02 -2.54
N TYR A 749 -16.43 23.17 -3.83
CA TYR A 749 -15.19 23.71 -4.42
C TYR A 749 -15.53 24.65 -5.61
N LEU A 750 -14.57 25.49 -6.02
CA LEU A 750 -14.81 26.57 -6.98
C LEU A 750 -15.36 26.08 -8.33
N THR A 751 -14.92 24.92 -8.81
CA THR A 751 -15.30 24.34 -10.11
C THR A 751 -16.42 23.31 -10.00
N ILE A 752 -17.19 23.34 -8.90
CA ILE A 752 -18.33 22.42 -8.73
C ILE A 752 -19.35 22.67 -9.84
N PRO A 753 -19.87 21.64 -10.53
CA PRO A 753 -20.93 21.81 -11.53
C PRO A 753 -22.18 22.49 -10.92
N ALA A 754 -22.89 23.30 -11.68
CA ALA A 754 -24.15 23.92 -11.20
C ALA A 754 -25.22 22.87 -10.88
N GLU A 755 -25.20 21.77 -11.63
CA GLU A 755 -26.09 20.63 -11.43
C GLU A 755 -25.37 19.36 -11.87
N ARG A 756 -25.81 18.19 -11.36
CA ARG A 756 -25.32 16.87 -11.77
C ARG A 756 -26.42 16.03 -12.35
N VAL A 757 -26.07 15.21 -13.34
CA VAL A 757 -27.00 14.23 -13.93
C VAL A 757 -26.60 12.85 -13.40
N PHE A 758 -27.54 12.18 -12.75
CA PHE A 758 -27.41 10.79 -12.38
C PHE A 758 -28.20 9.90 -13.31
N THR A 759 -27.57 8.85 -13.83
CA THR A 759 -28.23 7.68 -14.40
C THR A 759 -28.12 6.56 -13.36
N PHE A 760 -29.23 6.26 -12.69
CA PHE A 760 -29.29 5.11 -11.79
C PHE A 760 -29.50 3.84 -12.60
N GLU A 761 -28.68 2.82 -12.37
CA GLU A 761 -28.84 1.46 -12.88
C GLU A 761 -29.09 0.55 -11.67
N ILE A 762 -30.38 0.27 -11.40
CA ILE A 762 -30.81 -0.55 -10.27
C ILE A 762 -30.94 -1.99 -10.74
N ILE A 763 -29.99 -2.82 -10.36
CA ILE A 763 -29.79 -4.18 -10.83
C ILE A 763 -30.53 -5.16 -9.92
N ALA A 764 -31.08 -6.21 -10.49
CA ALA A 764 -31.82 -7.29 -9.82
C ALA A 764 -33.11 -6.79 -9.09
N LEU A 765 -33.77 -5.81 -9.64
CA LEU A 765 -35.11 -5.39 -9.19
C LEU A 765 -36.16 -6.41 -9.68
N ALA A 766 -36.51 -7.38 -8.81
CA ALA A 766 -37.27 -8.58 -9.18
C ALA A 766 -38.66 -8.34 -9.78
N LYS A 767 -39.24 -7.15 -9.61
CA LYS A 767 -40.55 -6.77 -10.15
C LYS A 767 -40.43 -5.48 -10.93
N ALA A 768 -41.17 -5.38 -12.02
CA ALA A 768 -41.33 -4.11 -12.74
C ALA A 768 -41.93 -3.05 -11.79
N PRO A 769 -41.40 -1.81 -11.78
CA PRO A 769 -41.88 -0.78 -10.88
C PRO A 769 -43.32 -0.36 -11.29
N ALA A 770 -44.20 -0.29 -10.29
CA ALA A 770 -45.56 0.27 -10.48
C ALA A 770 -45.49 1.81 -10.59
N GLU A 771 -44.50 2.43 -9.95
CA GLU A 771 -44.26 3.87 -10.00
C GLU A 771 -42.82 4.21 -9.68
N VAL A 772 -42.23 5.17 -10.39
CA VAL A 772 -40.91 5.74 -10.09
C VAL A 772 -41.06 7.26 -9.95
N SER A 773 -40.48 7.83 -8.90
CA SER A 773 -40.48 9.28 -8.66
C SER A 773 -39.13 9.78 -8.14
N PHE A 774 -38.78 11.06 -8.43
CA PHE A 774 -37.64 11.76 -7.87
C PHE A 774 -38.11 13.01 -7.11
N GLY A 775 -38.00 12.96 -5.81
CA GLY A 775 -38.64 13.93 -4.92
C GLY A 775 -40.14 13.88 -5.03
N LYS A 776 -40.76 15.01 -5.44
CA LYS A 776 -42.21 15.12 -5.66
C LYS A 776 -42.61 14.84 -7.12
N ASN A 777 -41.64 14.66 -8.02
CA ASN A 777 -41.88 14.53 -9.44
C ASN A 777 -42.00 13.05 -9.81
N LYS A 778 -43.16 12.65 -10.36
CA LYS A 778 -43.34 11.35 -10.98
C LYS A 778 -42.49 11.31 -12.26
N MET A 779 -41.70 10.26 -12.43
CA MET A 779 -40.91 10.05 -13.63
C MET A 779 -41.74 9.42 -14.73
N LYS A 780 -41.44 9.78 -15.97
CA LYS A 780 -42.11 9.21 -17.15
C LYS A 780 -41.37 7.94 -17.58
N GLU A 781 -42.14 6.87 -17.82
CA GLU A 781 -41.63 5.67 -18.45
C GLU A 781 -41.36 5.89 -19.94
N VAL A 782 -40.20 5.37 -20.41
CA VAL A 782 -39.83 5.36 -21.85
C VAL A 782 -39.67 3.92 -22.34
N SER A 783 -39.69 3.72 -23.65
CA SER A 783 -39.72 2.38 -24.24
C SER A 783 -38.36 1.71 -24.38
N SER A 784 -37.26 2.46 -24.22
CA SER A 784 -35.90 1.94 -24.34
C SER A 784 -34.89 2.77 -23.55
N LYS A 785 -33.74 2.17 -23.22
CA LYS A 785 -32.60 2.85 -22.59
C LYS A 785 -32.10 4.05 -23.44
N ALA A 786 -32.22 3.98 -24.76
CA ALA A 786 -31.77 5.05 -25.66
C ALA A 786 -32.62 6.34 -25.55
N GLU A 787 -33.87 6.22 -25.06
CA GLU A 787 -34.80 7.35 -24.88
C GLU A 787 -34.71 8.02 -23.50
N LEU A 788 -33.80 7.56 -22.66
CA LEU A 788 -33.61 8.14 -21.34
C LEU A 788 -33.19 9.62 -21.40
N ALA A 789 -34.00 10.46 -20.79
CA ALA A 789 -33.82 11.90 -20.63
C ALA A 789 -34.01 12.29 -19.16
N ASP A 790 -33.89 13.58 -18.83
CA ASP A 790 -34.15 14.04 -17.48
C ASP A 790 -35.57 13.66 -17.03
N ASN A 791 -35.68 13.17 -15.79
CA ASN A 791 -36.92 12.73 -15.14
C ASN A 791 -37.68 11.62 -15.91
N THR A 792 -36.91 10.68 -16.52
CA THR A 792 -37.49 9.48 -17.18
C THR A 792 -36.88 8.20 -16.64
N TYR A 793 -37.59 7.08 -16.79
CA TYR A 793 -37.05 5.75 -16.45
C TYR A 793 -37.46 4.72 -17.53
N TYR A 794 -36.62 3.64 -17.56
CA TYR A 794 -36.88 2.46 -18.39
C TYR A 794 -36.62 1.20 -17.53
N TYR A 795 -37.54 0.23 -17.57
CA TYR A 795 -37.36 -1.07 -16.93
C TYR A 795 -37.10 -2.14 -17.97
N ASP A 796 -35.94 -2.79 -17.88
CA ASP A 796 -35.60 -3.94 -18.71
C ASP A 796 -36.04 -5.22 -18.00
N ALA A 797 -37.13 -5.83 -18.45
CA ALA A 797 -37.64 -7.06 -17.86
C ALA A 797 -36.74 -8.29 -18.12
N ALA A 798 -35.90 -8.26 -19.17
CA ALA A 798 -35.03 -9.37 -19.51
C ALA A 798 -33.88 -9.49 -18.51
N THR A 799 -33.37 -8.36 -18.01
CA THR A 799 -32.24 -8.28 -17.02
C THR A 799 -32.69 -7.87 -15.62
N ALA A 800 -34.01 -7.72 -15.40
CA ALA A 800 -34.59 -7.20 -14.15
C ALA A 800 -33.88 -5.90 -13.68
N THR A 801 -33.61 -4.98 -14.62
CA THR A 801 -32.81 -3.77 -14.34
C THR A 801 -33.66 -2.51 -14.60
N LEU A 802 -33.73 -1.61 -13.63
CA LEU A 802 -34.34 -0.30 -13.75
C LEU A 802 -33.26 0.76 -14.03
N TYR A 803 -33.44 1.49 -15.13
CA TYR A 803 -32.67 2.68 -15.47
C TYR A 803 -33.53 3.92 -15.19
N ALA A 804 -33.02 4.85 -14.38
CA ALA A 804 -33.69 6.10 -14.06
C ALA A 804 -32.70 7.27 -14.20
N LYS A 805 -33.03 8.27 -15.01
CA LYS A 805 -32.19 9.42 -15.30
C LYS A 805 -32.80 10.70 -14.74
N THR A 806 -31.98 11.47 -13.99
CA THR A 806 -32.46 12.72 -13.36
C THR A 806 -31.33 13.72 -13.16
N ALA A 807 -31.68 15.00 -13.30
CA ALA A 807 -30.85 16.12 -12.91
C ALA A 807 -31.03 16.43 -11.40
N TRP A 808 -29.95 16.85 -10.75
CA TRP A 808 -29.95 17.12 -9.32
C TRP A 808 -29.10 18.35 -8.97
N SER A 809 -29.70 19.30 -8.23
CA SER A 809 -29.14 20.62 -7.85
C SER A 809 -28.83 20.72 -6.36
N TYR A 810 -28.22 19.67 -5.78
CA TYR A 810 -27.66 19.61 -4.41
C TYR A 810 -28.65 19.73 -3.25
N LYS A 811 -29.94 19.81 -3.51
CA LYS A 811 -30.95 19.75 -2.45
C LYS A 811 -31.27 18.30 -2.13
N PRO A 812 -31.48 17.96 -0.84
CA PRO A 812 -31.88 16.60 -0.48
C PRO A 812 -33.07 16.11 -1.33
N ARG A 813 -32.92 14.93 -1.93
CA ARG A 813 -33.92 14.29 -2.81
C ARG A 813 -33.91 12.79 -2.56
N THR A 814 -35.04 12.17 -2.93
CA THR A 814 -35.18 10.71 -2.86
C THR A 814 -35.69 10.20 -4.21
N LEU A 815 -34.97 9.24 -4.78
CA LEU A 815 -35.48 8.36 -5.82
C LEU A 815 -36.35 7.30 -5.13
N SER A 816 -37.65 7.23 -5.46
CA SER A 816 -38.56 6.25 -4.88
C SER A 816 -39.11 5.34 -5.99
N VAL A 817 -39.01 4.04 -5.77
CA VAL A 817 -39.46 2.98 -6.65
C VAL A 817 -40.52 2.17 -5.90
N LYS A 818 -41.76 2.19 -6.34
CA LYS A 818 -42.82 1.31 -5.86
C LYS A 818 -42.77 0.03 -6.69
N LYS A 819 -42.54 -1.12 -6.04
CA LYS A 819 -42.37 -2.44 -6.69
C LYS A 819 -43.71 -3.10 -7.05
#